data_5b574b413ac0dfccab8069f9431c6b63
#
_entry.id   5b574b413ac0dfccab8069f9431c6b63
#
_cell.length_a   1.000
_cell.length_b   1.000
_cell.length_c   1.000
_cell.angle_alpha   90.00
_cell.angle_beta   90.00
_cell.angle_gamma   90.00
#
_symmetry.space_group_name_H-M   'P 1'
#
loop_
_entity.id
_entity.type
_entity.pdbx_description
1 polymer ?
#
loop_
_entity_poly.entity_id
_entity_poly.type
_entity_poly.pdbx_seq_one_letter_code
_entity_poly.pdbx_strand_id
1 'polypeptide(L)'
;MRKYVLKLKQNLKKLWDLVRVFFSRSRNALLLMLVGLLLNVIPAKLAIFFGIPLFLDCLGTVLTAMLGGYLPAVIVGFSVNAINGISEPVATYYGVLSILIASLATFLFRRGFFHSIWKLLIVILLFALIGGGIGSIFTYALYGFNFGEGISAPFAIAFHDVLHWNRFNAQLVADFVIDIFDKSAIVLLSALIYRFIPRRVKDELKDVQLFHLKGSEKGFSSDKMSIRHSLLNKVVIMVIVAEVLLGGLASMIGFFLYRDNCINNFVSIANGVTEAASIAVDAEKVDDYLARGYEVEGYQRTREVLSGIRESFSQTKYIYVYKILPDGCHVVFDLDTEGVPANAPGEVFAIEPSFKEYLPKLLNGEEVEPIISDDQFGWLLTVYRPLKNAAGKTVAYVGADISMESIIRDEAMFFIKLLSLFFGLSLIIMMVIIEVMKYGFVAPVNKMSYAAMKISGATMRANYALDMGANLDLSNMRKAVNDVASLGINAKDEIGHLYESLYTMAETAFGLIKNVHEQSVSIQEQNRRIQRMQEVLIMEFAEMVEARDKNTGDHIKKTAEYVEAIAQELRAEGQFKDKLTDGYVRKLKQAAPLHDIGKIAVSDLILNKNGKLTDEEFAIMKSHTTEGGKILQKIVDDGKGAFDADYLTESIEMASYHHEKWDGSGYPNHLKGEEIPLSARIMAVADVFDALIAERVYKKGFPYEKAMAIITEGAGKHFDPVIVEAFTRISKALYDARTKLTPENAEPAGDEKPA
;
A
#
# COMPACT_ATOMS: atom_id res chain seq x y z
N MET A 1 12.07 43.96 21.58
CA MET A 1 12.72 44.05 20.28
C MET A 1 13.88 43.03 20.14
N ARG A 2 14.91 43.01 21.02
CA ARG A 2 16.07 42.08 20.93
C ARG A 2 15.72 40.58 20.90
N LYS A 3 14.73 40.15 21.67
CA LYS A 3 14.24 38.73 21.73
C LYS A 3 13.53 38.30 20.43
N TYR A 4 12.79 39.21 19.78
CA TYR A 4 12.14 38.95 18.50
C TYR A 4 13.15 38.85 17.36
N VAL A 5 14.16 39.74 17.34
CA VAL A 5 15.25 39.72 16.35
C VAL A 5 16.09 38.43 16.46
N LEU A 6 16.37 37.94 17.69
CA LEU A 6 17.06 36.66 17.89
C LEU A 6 16.25 35.46 17.39
N LYS A 7 14.94 35.43 17.68
CA LYS A 7 14.01 34.39 17.24
C LYS A 7 13.87 34.38 15.70
N LEU A 8 13.82 35.58 15.08
CA LEU A 8 13.81 35.73 13.62
C LEU A 8 15.11 35.22 13.00
N LYS A 9 16.29 35.57 13.54
CA LYS A 9 17.60 35.07 13.09
C LYS A 9 17.71 33.54 13.24
N GLN A 10 17.19 32.98 14.31
CA GLN A 10 17.17 31.51 14.50
C GLN A 10 16.25 30.83 13.48
N ASN A 11 15.08 31.41 13.21
CA ASN A 11 14.15 30.88 12.21
C ASN A 11 14.71 30.99 10.79
N LEU A 12 15.35 32.12 10.45
CA LEU A 12 16.04 32.32 9.18
C LEU A 12 17.20 31.35 9.00
N LYS A 13 17.99 31.09 10.07
CA LYS A 13 19.06 30.08 10.02
C LYS A 13 18.49 28.68 9.82
N LYS A 14 17.42 28.30 10.53
CA LYS A 14 16.73 27.00 10.31
C LYS A 14 16.18 26.88 8.89
N LEU A 15 15.58 27.96 8.36
CA LEU A 15 15.09 28.00 6.99
C LEU A 15 16.25 27.84 5.99
N TRP A 16 17.37 28.53 6.21
CA TRP A 16 18.56 28.41 5.38
C TRP A 16 19.18 27.02 5.41
N ASP A 17 19.27 26.40 6.59
CA ASP A 17 19.75 25.02 6.73
C ASP A 17 18.81 24.02 6.03
N LEU A 18 17.49 24.24 6.10
CA LEU A 18 16.49 23.45 5.37
C LEU A 18 16.66 23.62 3.85
N VAL A 19 16.82 24.85 3.37
CA VAL A 19 17.06 25.15 1.96
C VAL A 19 18.36 24.50 1.48
N ARG A 20 19.45 24.63 2.24
CA ARG A 20 20.74 24.01 1.91
C ARG A 20 20.65 22.47 1.82
N VAL A 21 19.95 21.83 2.75
CA VAL A 21 19.71 20.39 2.74
C VAL A 21 18.84 19.98 1.55
N PHE A 22 17.81 20.78 1.23
CA PHE A 22 16.97 20.58 0.05
C PHE A 22 17.80 20.62 -1.23
N PHE A 23 18.57 21.68 -1.48
CA PHE A 23 19.41 21.79 -2.66
C PHE A 23 20.47 20.68 -2.76
N SER A 24 21.08 20.28 -1.64
CA SER A 24 22.05 19.19 -1.63
C SER A 24 21.42 17.83 -1.99
N ARG A 25 20.23 17.55 -1.51
CA ARG A 25 19.54 16.27 -1.74
C ARG A 25 18.82 16.20 -3.07
N SER A 26 18.28 17.35 -3.54
CA SER A 26 17.56 17.43 -4.81
C SER A 26 18.44 17.81 -6.00
N ARG A 27 19.77 17.82 -5.83
CA ARG A 27 20.72 18.27 -6.84
C ARG A 27 20.50 17.66 -8.21
N ASN A 28 20.28 16.36 -8.28
CA ASN A 28 20.07 15.67 -9.56
C ASN A 28 18.74 16.03 -10.20
N ALA A 29 17.68 16.27 -9.41
CA ALA A 29 16.40 16.74 -9.90
C ALA A 29 16.51 18.16 -10.44
N LEU A 30 17.14 19.04 -9.69
CA LEU A 30 17.35 20.45 -10.08
C LEU A 30 18.19 20.55 -11.36
N LEU A 31 19.27 19.75 -11.45
CA LEU A 31 20.10 19.68 -12.64
C LEU A 31 19.33 19.18 -13.85
N LEU A 32 18.51 18.13 -13.68
CA LEU A 32 17.66 17.60 -14.75
C LEU A 32 16.65 18.65 -15.23
N MET A 33 16.00 19.38 -14.30
CA MET A 33 15.06 20.44 -14.64
C MET A 33 15.74 21.60 -15.35
N LEU A 34 16.94 22.01 -14.91
CA LEU A 34 17.71 23.06 -15.57
C LEU A 34 18.10 22.66 -17.00
N VAL A 35 18.61 21.45 -17.20
CA VAL A 35 18.92 20.92 -18.54
C VAL A 35 17.66 20.84 -19.40
N GLY A 36 16.55 20.35 -18.83
CA GLY A 36 15.26 20.31 -19.52
C GLY A 36 14.77 21.68 -19.97
N LEU A 37 14.92 22.68 -19.11
CA LEU A 37 14.56 24.06 -19.43
C LEU A 37 15.42 24.63 -20.58
N LEU A 38 16.73 24.42 -20.53
CA LEU A 38 17.64 24.83 -21.60
C LEU A 38 17.31 24.13 -22.94
N LEU A 39 16.95 22.84 -22.90
CA LEU A 39 16.53 22.07 -24.07
C LEU A 39 15.17 22.51 -24.64
N ASN A 40 14.35 23.22 -23.90
CA ASN A 40 13.14 23.86 -24.41
C ASN A 40 13.49 25.23 -25.03
N VAL A 41 14.21 26.09 -24.30
CA VAL A 41 14.46 27.47 -24.70
C VAL A 41 15.41 27.60 -25.89
N ILE A 42 16.54 26.86 -25.88
CA ILE A 42 17.58 27.02 -26.91
C ILE A 42 17.09 26.53 -28.28
N PRO A 43 16.52 25.33 -28.46
CA PRO A 43 16.03 24.89 -29.76
C PRO A 43 14.89 25.77 -30.30
N ALA A 44 13.98 26.25 -29.43
CA ALA A 44 12.89 27.15 -29.83
C ALA A 44 13.43 28.46 -30.35
N LYS A 45 14.41 29.08 -29.68
CA LYS A 45 15.03 30.36 -30.17
C LYS A 45 15.84 30.16 -31.44
N LEU A 46 16.53 29.00 -31.60
CA LEU A 46 17.23 28.65 -32.82
C LEU A 46 16.27 28.42 -34.00
N ALA A 47 15.14 27.77 -33.77
CA ALA A 47 14.11 27.58 -34.79
C ALA A 47 13.59 28.91 -35.31
N ILE A 48 13.30 29.88 -34.44
CA ILE A 48 12.89 31.24 -34.79
C ILE A 48 14.02 31.92 -35.57
N PHE A 49 15.26 31.84 -35.10
CA PHE A 49 16.41 32.51 -35.76
C PHE A 49 16.66 31.98 -37.19
N PHE A 50 16.49 30.69 -37.43
CA PHE A 50 16.64 30.09 -38.75
C PHE A 50 15.36 30.07 -39.57
N GLY A 51 14.26 30.64 -39.11
CA GLY A 51 12.97 30.66 -39.82
C GLY A 51 12.34 29.30 -40.01
N ILE A 52 12.66 28.34 -39.13
CA ILE A 52 12.08 27.01 -39.16
C ILE A 52 10.67 27.07 -38.56
N PRO A 53 9.62 26.58 -39.26
CA PRO A 53 8.23 26.70 -38.80
C PRO A 53 7.90 25.58 -37.76
N LEU A 54 8.68 25.50 -36.68
CA LEU A 54 8.51 24.57 -35.57
C LEU A 54 8.69 25.30 -34.24
N PHE A 55 7.91 24.94 -33.23
CA PHE A 55 8.01 25.53 -31.91
C PHE A 55 9.21 24.97 -31.11
N LEU A 56 9.43 23.66 -31.11
CA LEU A 56 10.49 22.92 -30.41
C LEU A 56 10.59 23.23 -28.89
N ASP A 57 9.55 23.76 -28.31
CA ASP A 57 9.48 24.29 -26.95
C ASP A 57 9.21 23.24 -25.87
N CYS A 58 8.91 21.99 -26.27
CA CYS A 58 8.58 20.87 -25.39
C CYS A 58 9.62 19.74 -25.38
N LEU A 59 10.76 19.87 -26.09
CA LEU A 59 11.79 18.83 -26.20
C LEU A 59 12.35 18.43 -24.82
N GLY A 60 12.74 19.43 -24.04
CA GLY A 60 13.26 19.22 -22.69
C GLY A 60 12.18 18.74 -21.73
N THR A 61 10.92 19.15 -21.90
CA THR A 61 9.78 18.69 -21.13
C THR A 61 9.58 17.17 -21.31
N VAL A 62 9.57 16.69 -22.56
CA VAL A 62 9.41 15.26 -22.88
C VAL A 62 10.60 14.45 -22.36
N LEU A 63 11.82 14.94 -22.57
CA LEU A 63 13.02 14.24 -22.07
C LEU A 63 13.05 14.17 -20.54
N THR A 64 12.67 15.26 -19.85
CA THR A 64 12.56 15.29 -18.39
C THR A 64 11.47 14.32 -17.90
N ALA A 65 10.35 14.20 -18.64
CA ALA A 65 9.30 13.22 -18.35
C ALA A 65 9.78 11.78 -18.42
N MET A 66 10.63 11.47 -19.42
CA MET A 66 11.21 10.14 -19.61
C MET A 66 12.24 9.78 -18.54
N LEU A 67 12.97 10.75 -18.00
CA LEU A 67 14.05 10.52 -17.03
C LEU A 67 13.60 10.71 -15.58
N GLY A 68 12.90 11.80 -15.27
CA GLY A 68 12.60 12.24 -13.90
C GLY A 68 11.14 12.07 -13.46
N GLY A 69 10.24 11.68 -14.36
CA GLY A 69 8.85 11.45 -14.04
C GLY A 69 7.99 12.73 -14.00
N TYR A 70 6.84 12.68 -13.30
CA TYR A 70 5.79 13.68 -13.39
C TYR A 70 6.21 15.07 -12.93
N LEU A 71 6.61 15.21 -11.67
CA LEU A 71 6.80 16.53 -11.06
C LEU A 71 7.92 17.34 -11.72
N PRO A 72 9.13 16.82 -11.96
CA PRO A 72 10.16 17.55 -12.69
C PRO A 72 9.74 17.97 -14.09
N ALA A 73 9.03 17.11 -14.83
CA ALA A 73 8.56 17.42 -16.18
C ALA A 73 7.51 18.53 -16.20
N VAL A 74 6.56 18.49 -15.28
CA VAL A 74 5.51 19.51 -15.13
C VAL A 74 6.12 20.88 -14.80
N ILE A 75 7.10 20.92 -13.87
CA ILE A 75 7.79 22.16 -13.53
C ILE A 75 8.52 22.71 -14.75
N VAL A 76 9.25 21.89 -15.50
CA VAL A 76 9.97 22.33 -16.72
C VAL A 76 8.99 22.85 -17.77
N GLY A 77 7.90 22.11 -18.03
CA GLY A 77 6.89 22.50 -19.02
C GLY A 77 6.20 23.83 -18.69
N PHE A 78 5.85 24.05 -17.42
CA PHE A 78 5.25 25.31 -17.01
C PHE A 78 6.26 26.47 -17.03
N SER A 79 7.47 26.23 -16.53
CA SER A 79 8.50 27.26 -16.39
C SER A 79 8.94 27.84 -17.74
N VAL A 80 8.97 27.06 -18.83
CA VAL A 80 9.31 27.61 -20.15
C VAL A 80 8.29 28.64 -20.61
N ASN A 81 7.00 28.38 -20.40
CA ASN A 81 5.94 29.30 -20.75
C ASN A 81 5.94 30.57 -19.86
N ALA A 82 6.26 30.41 -18.56
CA ALA A 82 6.43 31.53 -17.66
C ALA A 82 7.62 32.45 -18.08
N ILE A 83 8.73 31.85 -18.54
CA ILE A 83 9.89 32.60 -19.05
C ILE A 83 9.57 33.30 -20.37
N ASN A 84 8.92 32.59 -21.29
CA ASN A 84 8.48 33.20 -22.56
C ASN A 84 7.46 34.30 -22.31
N GLY A 85 6.62 34.20 -21.28
CA GLY A 85 5.65 35.21 -20.87
C GLY A 85 6.26 36.55 -20.42
N ILE A 86 7.58 36.61 -20.15
CA ILE A 86 8.28 37.85 -19.86
C ILE A 86 8.34 38.75 -21.13
N SER A 87 8.53 38.14 -22.30
CA SER A 87 8.56 38.83 -23.60
C SER A 87 7.18 38.86 -24.26
N GLU A 88 6.41 37.80 -24.11
CA GLU A 88 5.06 37.66 -24.69
C GLU A 88 4.10 37.20 -23.58
N PRO A 89 3.36 38.11 -22.93
CA PRO A 89 2.49 37.81 -21.80
C PRO A 89 1.50 36.64 -22.07
N VAL A 90 1.02 36.54 -23.31
CA VAL A 90 0.08 35.52 -23.76
C VAL A 90 0.69 34.08 -23.62
N ALA A 91 2.00 33.95 -23.80
CA ALA A 91 2.70 32.67 -23.71
C ALA A 91 2.51 31.95 -22.33
N THR A 92 2.35 32.74 -21.25
CA THR A 92 2.15 32.18 -19.89
C THR A 92 0.92 31.28 -19.82
N TYR A 93 -0.14 31.62 -20.53
CA TYR A 93 -1.42 30.91 -20.48
C TYR A 93 -1.38 29.55 -21.18
N TYR A 94 -0.43 29.34 -22.10
CA TYR A 94 -0.17 28.02 -22.71
C TYR A 94 0.56 27.06 -21.77
N GLY A 95 1.01 27.51 -20.59
CA GLY A 95 1.65 26.68 -19.57
C GLY A 95 0.82 25.45 -19.17
N VAL A 96 -0.51 25.57 -19.19
CA VAL A 96 -1.43 24.46 -18.97
C VAL A 96 -1.23 23.32 -19.97
N LEU A 97 -1.09 23.64 -21.25
CA LEU A 97 -0.90 22.64 -22.31
C LEU A 97 0.44 21.91 -22.14
N SER A 98 1.49 22.65 -21.77
CA SER A 98 2.80 22.04 -21.46
C SER A 98 2.77 21.12 -20.24
N ILE A 99 1.96 21.43 -19.22
CA ILE A 99 1.71 20.53 -18.08
C ILE A 99 1.00 19.25 -18.53
N LEU A 100 -0.01 19.37 -19.39
CA LEU A 100 -0.74 18.20 -19.93
C LEU A 100 0.19 17.31 -20.77
N ILE A 101 1.01 17.92 -21.64
CA ILE A 101 2.03 17.19 -22.44
C ILE A 101 3.03 16.49 -21.52
N ALA A 102 3.57 17.15 -20.48
CA ALA A 102 4.49 16.59 -19.50
C ALA A 102 3.90 15.37 -18.78
N SER A 103 2.65 15.53 -18.34
CA SER A 103 1.92 14.46 -17.63
C SER A 103 1.66 13.26 -18.54
N LEU A 104 1.18 13.51 -19.75
CA LEU A 104 0.92 12.49 -20.75
C LEU A 104 2.21 11.80 -21.21
N ALA A 105 3.31 12.54 -21.43
CA ALA A 105 4.63 12.00 -21.77
C ALA A 105 5.11 11.00 -20.70
N THR A 106 5.04 11.38 -19.43
CA THR A 106 5.41 10.51 -18.32
C THR A 106 4.56 9.24 -18.28
N PHE A 107 3.24 9.39 -18.44
CA PHE A 107 2.30 8.25 -18.44
C PHE A 107 2.60 7.28 -19.58
N LEU A 108 2.71 7.80 -20.81
CA LEU A 108 2.96 6.98 -22.00
C LEU A 108 4.35 6.33 -21.98
N PHE A 109 5.37 7.03 -21.48
CA PHE A 109 6.71 6.46 -21.32
C PHE A 109 6.69 5.28 -20.34
N ARG A 110 6.04 5.42 -19.17
CA ARG A 110 5.89 4.33 -18.18
C ARG A 110 5.11 3.13 -18.71
N ARG A 111 4.23 3.34 -19.69
CA ARG A 111 3.49 2.27 -20.41
C ARG A 111 4.25 1.69 -21.59
N GLY A 112 5.49 2.13 -21.83
CA GLY A 112 6.35 1.61 -22.89
C GLY A 112 5.99 2.08 -24.31
N PHE A 113 5.28 3.21 -24.45
CA PHE A 113 4.90 3.73 -25.78
C PHE A 113 6.08 4.27 -26.57
N PHE A 114 7.18 4.65 -25.92
CA PHE A 114 8.40 5.16 -26.59
C PHE A 114 9.34 4.06 -27.11
N HIS A 115 8.95 2.78 -27.00
CA HIS A 115 9.81 1.65 -27.43
C HIS A 115 9.44 1.06 -28.80
N SER A 116 8.35 1.51 -29.43
CA SER A 116 7.86 0.98 -30.71
C SER A 116 7.44 2.11 -31.63
N ILE A 117 7.82 2.01 -32.92
CA ILE A 117 7.51 3.04 -33.91
C ILE A 117 5.99 3.29 -34.04
N TRP A 118 5.19 2.24 -34.04
CA TRP A 118 3.73 2.39 -34.10
C TRP A 118 3.14 3.09 -32.87
N LYS A 119 3.73 2.85 -31.70
CA LYS A 119 3.32 3.53 -30.47
C LYS A 119 3.79 4.98 -30.45
N LEU A 120 4.93 5.31 -31.05
CA LEU A 120 5.40 6.69 -31.22
C LEU A 120 4.43 7.52 -32.05
N LEU A 121 3.83 6.95 -33.10
CA LEU A 121 2.79 7.65 -33.89
C LEU A 121 1.59 8.03 -33.02
N ILE A 122 1.18 7.15 -32.11
CA ILE A 122 0.10 7.46 -31.15
C ILE A 122 0.52 8.61 -30.21
N VAL A 123 1.77 8.59 -29.72
CA VAL A 123 2.30 9.67 -28.85
C VAL A 123 2.26 11.00 -29.57
N ILE A 124 2.73 11.05 -30.83
CA ILE A 124 2.76 12.24 -31.69
C ILE A 124 1.33 12.77 -31.86
N LEU A 125 0.39 11.92 -32.23
CA LEU A 125 -0.99 12.31 -32.45
C LEU A 125 -1.64 12.88 -31.17
N LEU A 126 -1.42 12.25 -30.02
CA LEU A 126 -1.96 12.69 -28.74
C LEU A 126 -1.34 14.04 -28.32
N PHE A 127 -0.05 14.26 -28.58
CA PHE A 127 0.61 15.53 -28.28
C PHE A 127 0.12 16.64 -29.21
N ALA A 128 -0.05 16.35 -30.49
CA ALA A 128 -0.61 17.30 -31.46
C ALA A 128 -2.08 17.65 -31.16
N LEU A 129 -2.85 16.70 -30.62
CA LEU A 129 -4.22 16.97 -30.19
C LEU A 129 -4.25 17.94 -28.98
N ILE A 130 -3.29 17.83 -28.05
CA ILE A 130 -3.19 18.79 -26.94
C ILE A 130 -2.66 20.12 -27.41
N GLY A 131 -1.52 20.14 -28.11
CA GLY A 131 -0.86 21.37 -28.53
C GLY A 131 -1.64 22.12 -29.62
N GLY A 132 -1.92 21.46 -30.74
CA GLY A 132 -2.64 22.04 -31.87
C GLY A 132 -4.16 22.01 -31.73
N GLY A 133 -4.75 20.92 -31.20
CA GLY A 133 -6.20 20.80 -31.04
C GLY A 133 -6.74 21.68 -29.91
N ILE A 134 -6.35 21.39 -28.66
CA ILE A 134 -6.77 22.22 -27.52
C ILE A 134 -6.11 23.61 -27.58
N GLY A 135 -4.85 23.66 -28.03
CA GLY A 135 -4.10 24.91 -28.19
C GLY A 135 -4.77 25.89 -29.10
N SER A 136 -5.38 25.48 -30.21
CA SER A 136 -6.10 26.39 -31.13
C SER A 136 -7.32 27.04 -30.47
N ILE A 137 -8.02 26.32 -29.57
CA ILE A 137 -9.12 26.93 -28.78
C ILE A 137 -8.56 28.03 -27.88
N PHE A 138 -7.41 27.80 -27.25
CA PHE A 138 -6.72 28.82 -26.45
C PHE A 138 -6.27 29.99 -27.30
N THR A 139 -5.62 29.74 -28.45
CA THR A 139 -5.18 30.76 -29.39
C THR A 139 -6.35 31.61 -29.82
N TYR A 140 -7.40 31.02 -30.36
CA TYR A 140 -8.58 31.74 -30.82
C TYR A 140 -9.22 32.61 -29.72
N ALA A 141 -9.32 32.08 -28.51
CA ALA A 141 -9.89 32.80 -27.38
C ALA A 141 -8.96 33.89 -26.81
N LEU A 142 -7.64 33.63 -26.72
CA LEU A 142 -6.65 34.58 -26.19
C LEU A 142 -6.38 35.75 -27.12
N TYR A 143 -6.61 35.58 -28.43
CA TYR A 143 -6.48 36.68 -29.44
C TYR A 143 -7.84 37.30 -29.82
N GLY A 144 -8.82 37.24 -28.90
CA GLY A 144 -10.09 37.93 -29.03
C GLY A 144 -10.97 37.38 -30.14
N PHE A 145 -11.03 36.08 -30.29
CA PHE A 145 -11.77 35.34 -31.31
C PHE A 145 -11.30 35.64 -32.73
N ASN A 146 -10.01 35.93 -32.88
CA ASN A 146 -9.32 36.21 -34.12
C ASN A 146 -8.17 35.22 -34.36
N PHE A 147 -7.43 35.36 -35.45
CA PHE A 147 -6.23 34.60 -35.72
C PHE A 147 -5.13 34.89 -34.69
N GLY A 148 -4.35 33.89 -34.31
CA GLY A 148 -3.15 34.09 -33.50
C GLY A 148 -2.06 34.83 -34.28
N GLU A 149 -1.02 35.29 -33.56
CA GLU A 149 0.17 35.95 -34.15
C GLU A 149 1.37 35.02 -34.32
N GLY A 150 1.17 33.71 -34.13
CA GLY A 150 2.24 32.72 -34.15
C GLY A 150 2.59 32.18 -35.54
N ILE A 151 3.40 31.10 -35.55
CA ILE A 151 3.90 30.41 -36.78
C ILE A 151 2.74 29.86 -37.63
N SER A 152 1.59 29.54 -37.04
CA SER A 152 0.40 29.04 -37.73
C SER A 152 -0.47 30.12 -38.38
N ALA A 153 -0.34 31.38 -37.97
CA ALA A 153 -1.19 32.49 -38.44
C ALA A 153 -1.21 32.66 -39.96
N PRO A 154 -0.07 32.64 -40.69
CA PRO A 154 -0.10 32.73 -42.15
C PRO A 154 -0.88 31.62 -42.83
N PHE A 155 -0.82 30.42 -42.29
CA PHE A 155 -1.55 29.26 -42.82
C PHE A 155 -3.05 29.35 -42.49
N ALA A 156 -3.40 29.79 -41.28
CA ALA A 156 -4.79 30.01 -40.89
C ALA A 156 -5.46 31.07 -41.74
N ILE A 157 -4.77 32.22 -42.01
CA ILE A 157 -5.23 33.28 -42.92
C ILE A 157 -5.41 32.69 -44.32
N ALA A 158 -4.43 31.95 -44.86
CA ALA A 158 -4.54 31.36 -46.18
C ALA A 158 -5.72 30.35 -46.29
N PHE A 159 -6.00 29.55 -45.27
CA PHE A 159 -7.17 28.71 -45.26
C PHE A 159 -8.49 29.48 -45.20
N HIS A 160 -8.52 30.58 -44.49
CA HIS A 160 -9.67 31.48 -44.49
C HIS A 160 -9.92 32.12 -45.85
N ASP A 161 -8.90 32.74 -46.40
CA ASP A 161 -9.01 33.58 -47.62
C ASP A 161 -9.19 32.73 -48.88
N VAL A 162 -8.46 31.57 -49.00
CA VAL A 162 -8.46 30.74 -50.17
C VAL A 162 -9.55 29.67 -50.14
N LEU A 163 -9.76 29.02 -48.95
CA LEU A 163 -10.74 27.95 -48.80
C LEU A 163 -12.08 28.42 -48.26
N HIS A 164 -12.21 29.69 -47.92
CA HIS A 164 -13.40 30.32 -47.34
C HIS A 164 -13.89 29.64 -46.06
N TRP A 165 -12.96 29.08 -45.26
CA TRP A 165 -13.28 28.49 -43.98
C TRP A 165 -13.55 29.61 -42.93
N ASN A 166 -14.41 29.29 -41.94
CA ASN A 166 -14.55 30.22 -40.83
C ASN A 166 -13.21 30.33 -40.05
N ARG A 167 -13.00 31.48 -39.38
CA ARG A 167 -11.74 31.78 -38.67
C ARG A 167 -11.32 30.70 -37.69
N PHE A 168 -12.27 30.16 -36.94
CA PHE A 168 -11.99 29.11 -35.93
C PHE A 168 -11.49 27.80 -36.61
N ASN A 169 -12.19 27.31 -37.62
CA ASN A 169 -11.79 26.10 -38.32
C ASN A 169 -10.45 26.26 -39.05
N ALA A 170 -10.21 27.41 -39.63
CA ALA A 170 -8.95 27.72 -40.28
C ALA A 170 -7.78 27.71 -39.29
N GLN A 171 -7.95 28.36 -38.12
CA GLN A 171 -6.95 28.31 -37.02
C GLN A 171 -6.74 26.92 -36.49
N LEU A 172 -7.82 26.17 -36.22
CA LEU A 172 -7.76 24.81 -35.66
C LEU A 172 -6.93 23.86 -36.54
N VAL A 173 -7.20 23.89 -37.85
CA VAL A 173 -6.49 22.98 -38.77
C VAL A 173 -5.04 23.44 -38.96
N ALA A 174 -4.77 24.73 -39.06
CA ALA A 174 -3.41 25.26 -39.18
C ALA A 174 -2.56 24.87 -37.97
N ASP A 175 -3.04 25.09 -36.76
CA ASP A 175 -2.34 24.73 -35.52
C ASP A 175 -2.11 23.23 -35.42
N PHE A 176 -3.15 22.42 -35.72
CA PHE A 176 -3.06 20.96 -35.63
C PHE A 176 -2.04 20.37 -36.63
N VAL A 177 -2.04 20.84 -37.86
CA VAL A 177 -1.09 20.37 -38.89
C VAL A 177 0.34 20.75 -38.51
N ILE A 178 0.60 21.97 -38.10
CA ILE A 178 1.95 22.39 -37.67
C ILE A 178 2.40 21.60 -36.46
N ASP A 179 1.50 21.38 -35.48
CA ASP A 179 1.83 20.61 -34.29
C ASP A 179 2.12 19.14 -34.57
N ILE A 180 1.51 18.51 -35.60
CA ILE A 180 1.91 17.17 -36.01
C ILE A 180 3.40 17.14 -36.40
N PHE A 181 3.88 18.11 -37.17
CA PHE A 181 5.29 18.19 -37.57
C PHE A 181 6.19 18.52 -36.38
N ASP A 182 5.79 19.49 -35.56
CA ASP A 182 6.53 19.90 -34.35
C ASP A 182 6.66 18.75 -33.34
N LYS A 183 5.54 18.09 -33.01
CA LYS A 183 5.54 16.98 -32.03
C LYS A 183 6.22 15.73 -32.61
N SER A 184 6.22 15.55 -33.94
CA SER A 184 7.03 14.50 -34.58
C SER A 184 8.52 14.74 -34.35
N ALA A 185 9.00 15.94 -34.57
CA ALA A 185 10.40 16.30 -34.33
C ALA A 185 10.76 16.14 -32.83
N ILE A 186 9.92 16.64 -31.92
CA ILE A 186 10.14 16.56 -30.47
C ILE A 186 10.19 15.10 -29.98
N VAL A 187 9.22 14.28 -30.37
CA VAL A 187 9.12 12.87 -29.91
C VAL A 187 10.29 12.04 -30.43
N LEU A 188 10.63 12.21 -31.71
CA LEU A 188 11.74 11.48 -32.33
C LEU A 188 13.09 11.89 -31.74
N LEU A 189 13.35 13.22 -31.59
CA LEU A 189 14.57 13.73 -30.97
C LEU A 189 14.68 13.28 -29.51
N SER A 190 13.59 13.36 -28.74
CA SER A 190 13.58 12.92 -27.34
C SER A 190 13.90 11.44 -27.23
N ALA A 191 13.29 10.60 -28.06
CA ALA A 191 13.55 9.16 -28.07
C ALA A 191 15.00 8.85 -28.48
N LEU A 192 15.53 9.58 -29.46
CA LEU A 192 16.92 9.46 -29.90
C LEU A 192 17.90 9.85 -28.80
N ILE A 193 17.74 11.05 -28.21
CA ILE A 193 18.58 11.53 -27.11
C ILE A 193 18.52 10.54 -25.95
N TYR A 194 17.31 10.10 -25.55
CA TYR A 194 17.16 9.12 -24.48
C TYR A 194 17.94 7.84 -24.78
N ARG A 195 17.96 7.35 -26.02
CA ARG A 195 18.70 6.13 -26.39
C ARG A 195 20.20 6.24 -26.09
N PHE A 196 20.80 7.42 -26.34
CA PHE A 196 22.23 7.64 -26.15
C PHE A 196 22.63 7.92 -24.69
N ILE A 197 21.71 8.25 -23.78
CA ILE A 197 22.04 8.43 -22.38
C ILE A 197 22.49 7.10 -21.75
N PRO A 198 23.66 7.07 -21.04
CA PRO A 198 24.14 5.86 -20.40
C PRO A 198 23.13 5.29 -19.38
N ARG A 199 23.08 3.94 -19.25
CA ARG A 199 22.18 3.27 -18.31
C ARG A 199 22.37 3.77 -16.87
N ARG A 200 23.61 3.98 -16.43
CA ARG A 200 23.91 4.50 -15.10
C ARG A 200 23.20 5.82 -14.81
N VAL A 201 23.22 6.76 -15.76
CA VAL A 201 22.56 8.07 -15.63
C VAL A 201 21.04 7.90 -15.61
N LYS A 202 20.50 7.01 -16.46
CA LYS A 202 19.05 6.70 -16.44
C LYS A 202 18.61 6.14 -15.11
N ASP A 203 19.38 5.24 -14.51
CA ASP A 203 19.07 4.60 -13.23
C ASP A 203 19.20 5.61 -12.07
N GLU A 204 20.17 6.53 -12.13
CA GLU A 204 20.33 7.60 -11.14
C GLU A 204 19.22 8.65 -11.20
N LEU A 205 18.66 8.91 -12.39
CA LEU A 205 17.59 9.88 -12.62
C LEU A 205 16.19 9.28 -12.57
N LYS A 206 16.08 7.94 -12.58
CA LYS A 206 14.80 7.25 -12.53
C LYS A 206 14.12 7.52 -11.19
N ASP A 207 12.93 8.10 -11.24
CA ASP A 207 12.14 8.48 -10.07
C ASP A 207 12.90 9.42 -9.11
N VAL A 208 13.64 10.38 -9.67
CA VAL A 208 14.29 11.43 -8.89
C VAL A 208 13.22 12.20 -8.11
N GLN A 209 13.31 12.12 -6.79
CA GLN A 209 12.39 12.79 -5.89
C GLN A 209 12.86 14.23 -5.65
N LEU A 210 11.99 15.19 -5.93
CA LEU A 210 12.23 16.58 -5.59
C LEU A 210 12.18 16.77 -4.06
N PHE A 211 11.25 16.07 -3.41
CA PHE A 211 11.11 16.04 -1.95
C PHE A 211 11.66 14.71 -1.42
N HIS A 212 12.88 14.73 -0.85
CA HIS A 212 13.46 13.58 -0.16
C HIS A 212 12.77 13.40 1.19
N LEU A 213 11.64 12.72 1.19
CA LEU A 213 11.02 12.26 2.42
C LEU A 213 11.85 11.05 2.93
N LYS A 214 12.39 11.19 4.15
CA LYS A 214 13.17 10.12 4.80
C LYS A 214 12.33 8.84 4.87
N GLY A 215 12.76 7.78 4.21
CA GLY A 215 12.06 6.49 4.18
C GLY A 215 11.91 5.87 2.79
N SER A 216 12.36 6.57 1.73
CA SER A 216 12.30 6.09 0.35
C SER A 216 13.62 5.48 -0.09
N GLU A 217 14.07 4.38 0.54
CA GLU A 217 15.16 3.59 -0.02
C GLU A 217 14.67 2.65 -1.12
N LYS A 218 15.49 2.55 -2.18
CA LYS A 218 15.30 1.74 -3.38
C LYS A 218 14.99 0.29 -3.01
N GLY A 219 13.89 -0.26 -3.49
CA GLY A 219 13.71 -1.71 -3.49
C GLY A 219 12.30 -2.27 -3.35
N PHE A 220 11.28 -1.45 -3.11
CA PHE A 220 9.92 -1.97 -3.03
C PHE A 220 9.14 -1.63 -4.30
N SER A 221 9.02 -2.59 -5.22
CA SER A 221 8.11 -2.46 -6.35
C SER A 221 6.68 -2.61 -5.85
N SER A 222 5.98 -1.50 -5.82
CA SER A 222 4.58 -1.38 -5.39
C SER A 222 3.58 -2.11 -6.32
N ASP A 223 4.07 -2.72 -7.39
CA ASP A 223 3.25 -3.29 -8.47
C ASP A 223 2.51 -4.59 -8.10
N LYS A 224 2.81 -5.21 -6.96
CA LYS A 224 2.16 -6.48 -6.58
C LYS A 224 0.95 -6.33 -5.65
N MET A 225 0.65 -5.13 -5.18
CA MET A 225 -0.49 -4.90 -4.30
C MET A 225 -1.51 -4.00 -4.98
N SER A 226 -2.29 -4.59 -5.90
CA SER A 226 -3.48 -3.96 -6.47
C SER A 226 -4.56 -3.82 -5.38
N ILE A 227 -4.44 -2.81 -4.55
CA ILE A 227 -5.53 -2.41 -3.67
C ILE A 227 -6.45 -1.50 -4.48
N ARG A 228 -7.59 -2.01 -4.86
CA ARG A 228 -8.61 -1.38 -5.74
C ARG A 228 -9.15 -0.03 -5.21
N HIS A 229 -8.83 0.34 -3.96
CA HIS A 229 -9.17 1.61 -3.33
C HIS A 229 -8.01 2.09 -2.44
N SER A 230 -6.90 2.51 -3.07
CA SER A 230 -5.76 2.99 -2.30
C SER A 230 -6.11 4.32 -1.62
N LEU A 231 -5.58 4.55 -0.41
CA LEU A 231 -5.69 5.80 0.32
C LEU A 231 -5.27 6.99 -0.55
N LEU A 232 -4.24 6.79 -1.40
CA LEU A 232 -3.78 7.77 -2.37
C LEU A 232 -4.90 8.24 -3.30
N ASN A 233 -5.68 7.32 -3.89
CA ASN A 233 -6.76 7.69 -4.80
C ASN A 233 -7.84 8.53 -4.10
N LYS A 234 -8.18 8.21 -2.86
CA LYS A 234 -9.16 8.98 -2.07
C LYS A 234 -8.66 10.41 -1.82
N VAL A 235 -7.40 10.56 -1.41
CA VAL A 235 -6.79 11.87 -1.17
C VAL A 235 -6.67 12.67 -2.45
N VAL A 236 -6.24 12.06 -3.56
CA VAL A 236 -6.15 12.71 -4.87
C VAL A 236 -7.52 13.22 -5.33
N ILE A 237 -8.57 12.41 -5.22
CA ILE A 237 -9.93 12.82 -5.59
C ILE A 237 -10.39 13.99 -4.70
N MET A 238 -10.15 13.93 -3.39
CA MET A 238 -10.52 14.99 -2.45
C MET A 238 -9.81 16.31 -2.79
N VAL A 239 -8.52 16.24 -3.12
CA VAL A 239 -7.72 17.41 -3.52
C VAL A 239 -8.24 17.99 -4.83
N ILE A 240 -8.48 17.15 -5.85
CA ILE A 240 -9.05 17.60 -7.13
C ILE A 240 -10.38 18.33 -6.92
N VAL A 241 -11.27 17.76 -6.12
CA VAL A 241 -12.56 18.37 -5.83
C VAL A 241 -12.39 19.71 -5.11
N ALA A 242 -11.51 19.78 -4.11
CA ALA A 242 -11.23 21.00 -3.38
C ALA A 242 -10.63 22.11 -4.29
N GLU A 243 -9.67 21.75 -5.15
CA GLU A 243 -9.04 22.67 -6.09
C GLU A 243 -10.02 23.18 -7.15
N VAL A 244 -10.85 22.31 -7.72
CA VAL A 244 -11.87 22.69 -8.70
C VAL A 244 -12.89 23.65 -8.08
N LEU A 245 -13.35 23.37 -6.84
CA LEU A 245 -14.27 24.24 -6.13
C LEU A 245 -13.64 25.60 -5.80
N LEU A 246 -12.42 25.58 -5.25
CA LEU A 246 -11.71 26.81 -4.88
C LEU A 246 -11.35 27.64 -6.11
N GLY A 247 -10.82 26.99 -7.15
CA GLY A 247 -10.48 27.63 -8.41
C GLY A 247 -11.69 28.19 -9.15
N GLY A 248 -12.78 27.42 -9.18
CA GLY A 248 -14.04 27.87 -9.77
C GLY A 248 -14.61 29.09 -9.04
N LEU A 249 -14.63 29.06 -7.70
CA LEU A 249 -15.12 30.19 -6.89
C LEU A 249 -14.22 31.43 -7.06
N ALA A 250 -12.91 31.25 -7.00
CA ALA A 250 -11.97 32.38 -7.18
C ALA A 250 -12.06 32.96 -8.58
N SER A 251 -12.20 32.13 -9.63
CA SER A 251 -12.39 32.57 -11.00
C SER A 251 -13.71 33.33 -11.18
N MET A 252 -14.78 32.87 -10.55
CA MET A 252 -16.08 33.52 -10.57
C MET A 252 -16.05 34.88 -9.89
N ILE A 253 -15.46 34.96 -8.69
CA ILE A 253 -15.27 36.24 -7.98
C ILE A 253 -14.41 37.22 -8.82
N GLY A 254 -13.28 36.72 -9.33
CA GLY A 254 -12.39 37.52 -10.19
C GLY A 254 -13.08 38.02 -11.44
N PHE A 255 -13.93 37.22 -12.07
CA PHE A 255 -14.73 37.60 -13.24
C PHE A 255 -15.71 38.73 -12.90
N PHE A 256 -16.50 38.62 -11.84
CA PHE A 256 -17.44 39.65 -11.44
C PHE A 256 -16.74 40.97 -11.09
N LEU A 257 -15.63 40.91 -10.33
CA LEU A 257 -14.85 42.10 -10.00
C LEU A 257 -14.26 42.77 -11.27
N TYR A 258 -13.80 41.99 -12.23
CA TYR A 258 -13.29 42.51 -13.48
C TYR A 258 -14.39 43.14 -14.32
N ARG A 259 -15.55 42.48 -14.42
CA ARG A 259 -16.72 42.97 -15.15
C ARG A 259 -17.17 44.33 -14.64
N ASP A 260 -17.32 44.49 -13.32
CA ASP A 260 -17.71 45.75 -12.71
C ASP A 260 -16.68 46.86 -13.00
N ASN A 261 -15.38 46.56 -12.92
CA ASN A 261 -14.31 47.48 -13.29
C ASN A 261 -14.32 47.80 -14.78
N CYS A 262 -14.59 46.85 -15.64
CA CYS A 262 -14.63 46.98 -17.08
C CYS A 262 -15.77 47.96 -17.48
N ILE A 263 -16.98 47.69 -17.00
CA ILE A 263 -18.13 48.58 -17.24
C ILE A 263 -17.86 50.01 -16.75
N ASN A 264 -17.37 50.17 -15.52
CA ASN A 264 -17.04 51.46 -14.95
C ASN A 264 -15.97 52.23 -15.77
N ASN A 265 -15.00 51.53 -16.31
CA ASN A 265 -13.97 52.09 -17.17
C ASN A 265 -14.58 52.61 -18.49
N PHE A 266 -15.44 51.80 -19.13
CA PHE A 266 -16.10 52.22 -20.36
C PHE A 266 -17.08 53.38 -20.14
N VAL A 267 -17.80 53.38 -19.02
CA VAL A 267 -18.63 54.53 -18.60
C VAL A 267 -17.76 55.75 -18.40
N SER A 268 -16.58 55.66 -17.80
CA SER A 268 -15.65 56.77 -17.62
C SER A 268 -15.16 57.34 -18.96
N ILE A 269 -14.84 56.45 -19.92
CA ILE A 269 -14.46 56.85 -21.30
C ILE A 269 -15.61 57.55 -21.99
N ALA A 270 -16.83 57.00 -21.97
CA ALA A 270 -18.01 57.60 -22.57
C ALA A 270 -18.32 58.99 -21.98
N ASN A 271 -18.17 59.13 -20.64
CA ASN A 271 -18.28 60.41 -19.97
C ASN A 271 -17.24 61.42 -20.46
N GLY A 272 -15.98 61.03 -20.62
CA GLY A 272 -14.92 61.89 -21.17
C GLY A 272 -15.20 62.29 -22.61
N VAL A 273 -15.70 61.36 -23.44
CA VAL A 273 -16.10 61.64 -24.84
C VAL A 273 -17.25 62.56 -24.89
N THR A 274 -18.33 62.38 -24.12
CA THR A 274 -19.50 63.26 -24.09
C THR A 274 -19.14 64.62 -23.53
N GLU A 275 -18.20 64.77 -22.60
CA GLU A 275 -17.68 65.99 -22.08
C GLU A 275 -16.92 66.76 -23.17
N ALA A 276 -15.95 66.11 -23.83
CA ALA A 276 -15.19 66.69 -24.92
C ALA A 276 -16.11 67.19 -26.08
N ALA A 277 -17.08 66.30 -26.43
CA ALA A 277 -18.07 66.69 -27.49
C ALA A 277 -19.00 67.81 -27.06
N SER A 278 -19.39 67.87 -25.78
CA SER A 278 -20.25 69.01 -25.29
C SER A 278 -19.56 70.33 -25.32
N ILE A 279 -18.24 70.39 -25.16
CA ILE A 279 -17.44 71.63 -25.28
C ILE A 279 -17.33 72.07 -26.74
N ALA A 280 -17.32 71.10 -27.67
CA ALA A 280 -17.20 71.42 -29.11
C ALA A 280 -18.47 71.99 -29.75
N VAL A 281 -19.63 71.75 -29.13
CA VAL A 281 -20.95 72.16 -29.67
C VAL A 281 -21.40 73.45 -29.05
N ASP A 282 -21.69 74.45 -29.90
CA ASP A 282 -22.25 75.72 -29.48
C ASP A 282 -23.73 75.58 -29.08
N ALA A 283 -23.98 75.53 -27.77
CA ALA A 283 -25.32 75.32 -27.18
C ALA A 283 -26.34 76.35 -27.54
N GLU A 284 -25.88 77.63 -27.83
CA GLU A 284 -26.79 78.73 -28.22
C GLU A 284 -27.31 78.59 -29.66
N LYS A 285 -26.61 77.77 -30.50
CA LYS A 285 -26.97 77.58 -31.91
C LYS A 285 -27.75 76.29 -32.17
N VAL A 286 -28.13 75.53 -31.15
CA VAL A 286 -28.79 74.22 -31.30
C VAL A 286 -30.09 74.33 -32.12
N ASP A 287 -30.89 75.33 -31.87
CA ASP A 287 -32.13 75.54 -32.62
C ASP A 287 -31.89 75.94 -34.06
N ASP A 288 -30.83 76.75 -34.33
CA ASP A 288 -30.39 77.07 -35.68
C ASP A 288 -29.86 75.82 -36.42
N TYR A 289 -29.12 74.98 -35.77
CA TYR A 289 -28.63 73.66 -36.31
C TYR A 289 -29.79 72.80 -36.73
N LEU A 290 -30.83 72.70 -35.91
CA LEU A 290 -32.01 71.94 -36.23
C LEU A 290 -32.79 72.51 -37.42
N ALA A 291 -32.93 73.80 -37.49
CA ALA A 291 -33.75 74.48 -38.53
C ALA A 291 -33.05 74.56 -39.89
N ARG A 292 -31.75 74.81 -39.93
CA ARG A 292 -31.00 75.07 -41.15
C ARG A 292 -29.84 74.11 -41.43
N GLY A 293 -29.48 73.28 -40.48
CA GLY A 293 -28.50 72.21 -40.61
C GLY A 293 -27.17 72.69 -41.18
N TYR A 294 -26.75 72.10 -42.27
CA TYR A 294 -25.46 72.34 -42.92
C TYR A 294 -25.25 73.81 -43.36
N GLU A 295 -26.27 74.66 -43.45
CA GLU A 295 -26.20 76.07 -43.84
C GLU A 295 -25.74 76.98 -42.69
N VAL A 296 -25.72 76.47 -41.45
CA VAL A 296 -25.29 77.31 -40.30
C VAL A 296 -23.77 77.35 -40.24
N GLU A 297 -23.28 78.63 -40.14
CA GLU A 297 -21.86 78.89 -40.03
C GLU A 297 -21.25 78.16 -38.83
N GLY A 298 -20.24 77.32 -39.08
CA GLY A 298 -19.56 76.54 -38.08
C GLY A 298 -20.08 75.08 -37.92
N TYR A 299 -21.23 74.75 -38.54
CA TYR A 299 -21.79 73.34 -38.42
C TYR A 299 -20.80 72.28 -38.89
N GLN A 300 -20.24 72.46 -40.10
CA GLN A 300 -19.31 71.51 -40.67
C GLN A 300 -18.02 71.34 -39.81
N ARG A 301 -17.51 72.49 -39.30
CA ARG A 301 -16.33 72.46 -38.40
C ARG A 301 -16.62 71.68 -37.10
N THR A 302 -17.79 71.89 -36.49
CA THR A 302 -18.20 71.19 -35.30
C THR A 302 -18.31 69.69 -35.59
N ARG A 303 -18.91 69.30 -36.73
CA ARG A 303 -19.03 67.89 -37.16
C ARG A 303 -17.66 67.24 -37.36
N GLU A 304 -16.68 67.99 -37.97
CA GLU A 304 -15.28 67.50 -38.11
C GLU A 304 -14.60 67.30 -36.75
N VAL A 305 -14.82 68.20 -35.79
CA VAL A 305 -14.29 68.06 -34.43
C VAL A 305 -14.89 66.84 -33.72
N LEU A 306 -16.21 66.67 -33.83
CA LEU A 306 -16.89 65.45 -33.26
C LEU A 306 -16.38 64.16 -33.90
N SER A 307 -16.13 64.14 -35.22
CA SER A 307 -15.51 62.99 -35.88
C SER A 307 -14.10 62.72 -35.36
N GLY A 308 -13.27 63.79 -35.20
CA GLY A 308 -11.94 63.60 -34.60
C GLY A 308 -11.93 63.10 -33.16
N ILE A 309 -12.92 63.53 -32.35
CA ILE A 309 -13.11 62.98 -31.00
C ILE A 309 -13.43 61.52 -31.10
N ARG A 310 -14.39 61.07 -31.92
CA ARG A 310 -14.72 59.65 -32.09
C ARG A 310 -13.53 58.83 -32.53
N GLU A 311 -12.78 59.30 -33.53
CA GLU A 311 -11.59 58.60 -34.04
C GLU A 311 -10.47 58.47 -32.98
N SER A 312 -10.37 59.51 -32.10
CA SER A 312 -9.40 59.46 -30.98
C SER A 312 -9.76 58.47 -29.90
N PHE A 313 -11.03 58.11 -29.78
CA PHE A 313 -11.55 57.12 -28.81
C PHE A 313 -12.10 55.88 -29.56
N SER A 314 -11.22 55.02 -30.01
CA SER A 314 -11.53 53.84 -30.86
C SER A 314 -12.58 52.90 -30.29
N GLN A 315 -12.87 52.96 -29.00
CA GLN A 315 -13.90 52.14 -28.30
C GLN A 315 -15.30 52.73 -28.46
N THR A 316 -15.41 54.01 -28.85
CA THR A 316 -16.70 54.69 -29.06
C THR A 316 -17.21 54.37 -30.45
N LYS A 317 -18.38 53.72 -30.52
CA LYS A 317 -19.02 53.36 -31.79
C LYS A 317 -19.74 54.56 -32.43
N TYR A 318 -20.58 55.27 -31.66
CA TYR A 318 -21.33 56.36 -32.08
C TYR A 318 -21.11 57.56 -31.17
N ILE A 319 -21.09 58.82 -31.76
CA ILE A 319 -21.21 60.10 -31.08
C ILE A 319 -22.24 60.93 -31.85
N TYR A 320 -23.20 61.41 -31.11
CA TYR A 320 -24.28 62.16 -31.67
C TYR A 320 -24.76 63.24 -30.69
N VAL A 321 -25.50 64.24 -31.23
CA VAL A 321 -26.17 65.30 -30.44
C VAL A 321 -27.62 65.34 -30.84
N TYR A 322 -28.51 64.99 -29.85
CA TYR A 322 -29.96 65.02 -30.10
C TYR A 322 -30.67 65.92 -29.14
N LYS A 323 -31.68 66.63 -29.68
CA LYS A 323 -32.69 67.33 -28.88
C LYS A 323 -33.85 66.41 -28.67
N ILE A 324 -34.09 66.03 -27.40
CA ILE A 324 -35.14 65.04 -27.05
C ILE A 324 -36.40 65.81 -26.71
N LEU A 325 -37.46 65.58 -27.46
CA LEU A 325 -38.77 66.21 -27.32
C LEU A 325 -39.85 65.15 -27.20
N PRO A 326 -41.11 65.44 -26.76
CA PRO A 326 -42.16 64.44 -26.60
C PRO A 326 -42.55 63.70 -27.88
N ASP A 327 -42.28 64.19 -29.05
CA ASP A 327 -42.54 63.65 -30.37
C ASP A 327 -41.38 62.80 -30.90
N GLY A 328 -40.21 62.81 -30.27
CA GLY A 328 -39.04 62.00 -30.67
C GLY A 328 -37.69 62.63 -30.40
N CYS A 329 -36.68 62.01 -30.97
CA CYS A 329 -35.30 62.50 -30.97
C CYS A 329 -35.03 63.28 -32.23
N HIS A 330 -34.73 64.57 -32.08
CA HIS A 330 -34.39 65.49 -33.18
C HIS A 330 -32.88 65.59 -33.36
N VAL A 331 -32.38 65.24 -34.53
CA VAL A 331 -30.96 65.16 -34.84
C VAL A 331 -30.37 66.57 -34.93
N VAL A 332 -29.42 66.91 -34.05
CA VAL A 332 -28.60 68.10 -34.13
C VAL A 332 -27.31 67.79 -34.86
N PHE A 333 -26.57 66.83 -34.40
CA PHE A 333 -25.38 66.26 -35.07
C PHE A 333 -25.46 64.75 -35.02
N ASP A 334 -25.15 64.12 -36.16
CA ASP A 334 -24.93 62.71 -36.29
C ASP A 334 -23.70 62.47 -37.19
N LEU A 335 -22.99 61.35 -36.98
CA LEU A 335 -21.75 61.06 -37.67
C LEU A 335 -21.85 59.77 -38.48
N ASP A 336 -21.34 59.80 -39.71
CA ASP A 336 -21.21 58.62 -40.52
C ASP A 336 -20.32 57.55 -39.80
N THR A 337 -20.78 56.34 -39.74
CA THR A 337 -20.04 55.20 -39.22
C THR A 337 -20.00 54.07 -40.23
N GLU A 338 -19.08 53.08 -40.10
CA GLU A 338 -18.99 51.92 -40.99
C GLU A 338 -20.34 51.20 -41.11
N GLY A 339 -20.95 51.33 -42.30
CA GLY A 339 -22.21 50.63 -42.63
C GLY A 339 -23.50 51.37 -42.20
N VAL A 340 -23.40 52.48 -41.49
CA VAL A 340 -24.57 53.30 -41.07
C VAL A 340 -24.35 54.78 -41.46
N PRO A 341 -25.09 55.29 -42.44
CA PRO A 341 -25.02 56.71 -42.80
C PRO A 341 -25.59 57.56 -41.67
N ALA A 342 -25.03 58.80 -41.51
CA ALA A 342 -25.54 59.80 -40.56
C ALA A 342 -26.96 60.26 -40.93
N ASN A 343 -27.79 60.43 -39.93
CA ASN A 343 -29.09 61.05 -40.10
C ASN A 343 -28.91 62.57 -40.37
N ALA A 344 -29.82 63.12 -41.17
CA ALA A 344 -29.74 64.54 -41.51
C ALA A 344 -30.14 65.44 -40.31
N PRO A 345 -29.54 66.67 -40.18
CA PRO A 345 -29.94 67.58 -39.13
C PRO A 345 -31.44 67.97 -39.29
N GLY A 346 -32.14 67.94 -38.16
CA GLY A 346 -33.59 68.20 -38.15
C GLY A 346 -34.44 66.96 -38.39
N GLU A 347 -33.83 65.78 -38.74
CA GLU A 347 -34.55 64.53 -38.86
C GLU A 347 -35.03 64.09 -37.48
N VAL A 348 -36.24 63.45 -37.42
CA VAL A 348 -36.86 63.01 -36.17
C VAL A 348 -37.12 61.57 -36.25
N PHE A 349 -36.68 60.83 -35.25
CA PHE A 349 -36.98 59.38 -35.11
C PHE A 349 -37.58 59.05 -33.75
N ALA A 350 -38.31 58.00 -33.70
CA ALA A 350 -39.03 57.52 -32.50
C ALA A 350 -38.03 57.15 -31.39
N ILE A 351 -38.42 57.40 -30.15
CA ILE A 351 -37.64 57.02 -28.98
C ILE A 351 -37.72 55.47 -28.84
N GLU A 352 -36.57 54.79 -28.82
CA GLU A 352 -36.46 53.37 -28.67
C GLU A 352 -37.11 52.92 -27.36
N PRO A 353 -37.73 51.70 -27.32
CA PRO A 353 -38.43 51.19 -26.16
C PRO A 353 -37.55 51.12 -24.90
N SER A 354 -36.27 50.84 -25.04
CA SER A 354 -35.26 50.74 -23.97
C SER A 354 -35.00 52.04 -23.25
N PHE A 355 -35.27 53.22 -23.93
CA PHE A 355 -35.06 54.53 -23.35
C PHE A 355 -36.32 55.14 -22.72
N LYS A 356 -37.48 54.51 -22.85
CA LYS A 356 -38.77 55.04 -22.34
C LYS A 356 -38.80 55.25 -20.84
N GLU A 357 -38.11 54.42 -20.08
CA GLU A 357 -37.99 54.56 -18.62
C GLU A 357 -37.26 55.84 -18.22
N TYR A 358 -36.26 56.27 -19.02
CA TYR A 358 -35.43 57.47 -18.78
C TYR A 358 -36.01 58.73 -19.38
N LEU A 359 -37.03 58.60 -20.22
CA LEU A 359 -37.63 59.68 -20.94
C LEU A 359 -38.11 60.87 -20.06
N PRO A 360 -38.76 60.66 -18.91
CA PRO A 360 -39.17 61.77 -18.03
C PRO A 360 -37.97 62.59 -17.56
N LYS A 361 -36.85 62.02 -17.24
CA LYS A 361 -35.61 62.69 -16.82
C LYS A 361 -34.99 63.42 -17.99
N LEU A 362 -34.94 62.83 -19.17
CA LEU A 362 -34.40 63.40 -20.39
C LEU A 362 -35.21 64.68 -20.86
N LEU A 363 -36.54 64.58 -20.75
CA LEU A 363 -37.41 65.71 -21.06
C LEU A 363 -37.26 66.86 -20.05
N ASN A 364 -36.94 66.59 -18.80
CA ASN A 364 -36.66 67.57 -17.76
C ASN A 364 -35.26 68.21 -17.88
N GLY A 365 -34.40 67.73 -18.79
CA GLY A 365 -33.04 68.22 -18.93
C GLY A 365 -32.09 67.69 -17.85
N GLU A 366 -32.42 66.56 -17.19
CA GLU A 366 -31.64 65.95 -16.10
C GLU A 366 -30.57 65.01 -16.65
N GLU A 367 -29.54 64.73 -15.85
CA GLU A 367 -28.58 63.61 -16.12
C GLU A 367 -29.24 62.29 -15.90
N VAL A 368 -28.91 61.31 -16.74
CA VAL A 368 -29.36 59.91 -16.61
C VAL A 368 -28.18 58.98 -16.40
N GLU A 369 -28.44 57.90 -15.69
CA GLU A 369 -27.43 56.84 -15.52
C GLU A 369 -27.10 56.19 -16.87
N PRO A 370 -25.91 55.59 -17.03
CA PRO A 370 -25.57 54.88 -18.26
C PRO A 370 -26.61 53.83 -18.60
N ILE A 371 -27.05 53.78 -19.85
CA ILE A 371 -28.11 52.91 -20.33
C ILE A 371 -27.51 51.77 -21.15
N ILE A 372 -27.85 50.52 -20.83
CA ILE A 372 -27.49 49.37 -21.66
C ILE A 372 -28.74 48.96 -22.45
N SER A 373 -28.65 49.05 -23.78
CA SER A 373 -29.74 48.73 -24.71
C SER A 373 -29.28 47.69 -25.75
N ASP A 374 -30.23 46.88 -26.20
CA ASP A 374 -30.07 45.97 -27.36
C ASP A 374 -31.22 46.31 -28.34
N ASP A 375 -30.91 47.09 -29.34
CA ASP A 375 -31.89 47.68 -30.26
C ASP A 375 -31.40 47.65 -31.72
N GLN A 376 -32.10 48.36 -32.63
CA GLN A 376 -31.75 48.42 -34.05
C GLN A 376 -30.32 48.87 -34.34
N PHE A 377 -29.67 49.62 -33.41
CA PHE A 377 -28.28 50.06 -33.52
C PHE A 377 -27.26 49.06 -32.96
N GLY A 378 -27.78 47.99 -32.38
CA GLY A 378 -27.03 46.92 -31.75
C GLY A 378 -27.01 46.97 -30.23
N TRP A 379 -26.20 46.11 -29.62
CA TRP A 379 -26.05 46.05 -28.16
C TRP A 379 -25.02 47.08 -27.69
N LEU A 380 -25.52 48.15 -27.03
CA LEU A 380 -24.77 49.36 -26.73
C LEU A 380 -24.82 49.73 -25.24
N LEU A 381 -23.73 50.33 -24.77
CA LEU A 381 -23.65 51.10 -23.53
C LEU A 381 -23.71 52.59 -23.91
N THR A 382 -24.79 53.25 -23.58
CA THR A 382 -25.06 54.66 -23.92
C THR A 382 -24.88 55.56 -22.71
N VAL A 383 -24.14 56.67 -22.89
CA VAL A 383 -24.03 57.75 -21.90
C VAL A 383 -24.54 59.03 -22.49
N TYR A 384 -25.49 59.69 -21.81
CA TYR A 384 -26.03 60.97 -22.16
C TYR A 384 -25.50 62.06 -21.25
N ARG A 385 -25.03 63.16 -21.85
CA ARG A 385 -24.64 64.38 -21.14
C ARG A 385 -25.52 65.53 -21.57
N PRO A 386 -26.21 66.24 -20.64
CA PRO A 386 -27.00 67.42 -21.00
C PRO A 386 -26.13 68.55 -21.48
N LEU A 387 -26.41 69.10 -22.68
CA LEU A 387 -25.82 70.31 -23.24
C LEU A 387 -26.59 71.53 -22.75
N LYS A 388 -25.94 72.39 -21.97
CA LYS A 388 -26.59 73.54 -21.32
C LYS A 388 -26.16 74.82 -21.98
N ASN A 389 -27.13 75.77 -22.19
CA ASN A 389 -26.86 77.10 -22.65
C ASN A 389 -26.35 77.99 -21.53
N ALA A 390 -26.01 79.32 -21.86
CA ALA A 390 -25.50 80.24 -20.88
C ALA A 390 -26.46 80.54 -19.70
N ALA A 391 -27.77 80.33 -19.92
CA ALA A 391 -28.78 80.38 -18.85
C ALA A 391 -28.89 79.14 -17.97
N GLY A 392 -28.05 78.09 -18.20
CA GLY A 392 -28.06 76.88 -17.48
C GLY A 392 -29.19 75.90 -17.85
N LYS A 393 -29.96 76.19 -18.89
CA LYS A 393 -31.04 75.32 -19.39
C LYS A 393 -30.48 74.31 -20.37
N THR A 394 -30.85 73.01 -20.19
CA THR A 394 -30.53 71.98 -21.15
C THR A 394 -31.23 72.19 -22.47
N VAL A 395 -30.49 72.22 -23.56
CA VAL A 395 -31.00 72.50 -24.93
C VAL A 395 -30.90 71.27 -25.82
N ALA A 396 -29.99 70.34 -25.54
CA ALA A 396 -29.83 69.06 -26.23
C ALA A 396 -29.08 68.12 -25.33
N TYR A 397 -28.85 66.92 -25.81
CA TYR A 397 -28.00 65.90 -25.18
C TYR A 397 -26.89 65.43 -26.13
N VAL A 398 -25.70 65.27 -25.61
CA VAL A 398 -24.61 64.63 -26.30
C VAL A 398 -24.65 63.17 -25.89
N GLY A 399 -24.78 62.23 -26.83
CA GLY A 399 -24.74 60.84 -26.64
C GLY A 399 -23.43 60.23 -27.12
N ALA A 400 -22.90 59.28 -26.36
CA ALA A 400 -21.80 58.45 -26.79
C ALA A 400 -22.12 56.98 -26.51
N ASP A 401 -21.98 56.12 -27.52
CA ASP A 401 -22.29 54.72 -27.47
C ASP A 401 -21.02 53.87 -27.61
N ILE A 402 -20.89 52.89 -26.72
CA ILE A 402 -19.82 51.90 -26.74
C ILE A 402 -20.43 50.52 -27.03
N SER A 403 -19.80 49.76 -27.91
CA SER A 403 -20.26 48.39 -28.24
C SER A 403 -20.10 47.45 -27.08
N MET A 404 -21.21 46.86 -26.62
CA MET A 404 -21.20 45.77 -25.61
C MET A 404 -20.49 44.53 -26.08
N GLU A 405 -20.45 44.25 -27.39
CA GLU A 405 -19.67 43.12 -27.94
C GLU A 405 -18.18 43.25 -27.64
N SER A 406 -17.63 44.49 -27.69
CA SER A 406 -16.24 44.76 -27.32
C SER A 406 -15.99 44.53 -25.83
N ILE A 407 -16.94 44.95 -24.99
CA ILE A 407 -16.87 44.72 -23.53
C ILE A 407 -16.88 43.24 -23.20
N ILE A 408 -17.81 42.45 -23.76
CA ILE A 408 -17.92 41.02 -23.53
C ILE A 408 -16.69 40.29 -24.04
N ARG A 409 -16.12 40.68 -25.18
CA ARG A 409 -14.89 40.08 -25.68
C ARG A 409 -13.73 40.27 -24.70
N ASP A 410 -13.56 41.48 -24.14
CA ASP A 410 -12.53 41.75 -23.15
C ASP A 410 -12.75 40.99 -21.84
N GLU A 411 -14.01 40.91 -21.38
CA GLU A 411 -14.40 40.06 -20.23
C GLU A 411 -14.09 38.59 -20.47
N ALA A 412 -14.44 38.05 -21.63
CA ALA A 412 -14.18 36.64 -21.98
C ALA A 412 -12.67 36.34 -22.07
N MET A 413 -11.89 37.20 -22.68
CA MET A 413 -10.44 37.12 -22.72
C MET A 413 -9.83 37.10 -21.31
N PHE A 414 -10.26 38.01 -20.44
CA PHE A 414 -9.80 38.03 -19.06
C PHE A 414 -10.14 36.72 -18.30
N PHE A 415 -11.38 36.25 -18.43
CA PHE A 415 -11.84 35.03 -17.79
C PHE A 415 -11.02 33.81 -18.23
N ILE A 416 -10.76 33.66 -19.53
CA ILE A 416 -9.94 32.59 -20.08
C ILE A 416 -8.50 32.66 -19.56
N LYS A 417 -7.90 33.84 -19.49
CA LYS A 417 -6.57 34.05 -18.92
C LYS A 417 -6.52 33.62 -17.44
N LEU A 418 -7.48 34.08 -16.65
CA LEU A 418 -7.58 33.76 -15.24
C LEU A 418 -7.77 32.23 -15.00
N LEU A 419 -8.69 31.64 -15.76
CA LEU A 419 -8.99 30.21 -15.69
C LEU A 419 -7.77 29.35 -16.07
N SER A 420 -7.07 29.71 -17.15
CA SER A 420 -5.86 29.03 -17.60
C SER A 420 -4.75 29.04 -16.54
N LEU A 421 -4.48 30.23 -15.97
CA LEU A 421 -3.46 30.35 -14.93
C LEU A 421 -3.82 29.55 -13.68
N PHE A 422 -5.08 29.62 -13.26
CA PHE A 422 -5.59 28.90 -12.11
C PHE A 422 -5.46 27.39 -12.31
N PHE A 423 -5.89 26.90 -13.47
CA PHE A 423 -5.84 25.46 -13.80
C PHE A 423 -4.38 24.96 -13.88
N GLY A 424 -3.47 25.76 -14.45
CA GLY A 424 -2.05 25.43 -14.49
C GLY A 424 -1.43 25.32 -13.09
N LEU A 425 -1.69 26.30 -12.23
CA LEU A 425 -1.18 26.29 -10.86
C LEU A 425 -1.76 25.13 -10.05
N SER A 426 -3.06 24.86 -10.20
CA SER A 426 -3.77 23.76 -9.56
C SER A 426 -3.16 22.40 -9.93
N LEU A 427 -2.86 22.17 -11.20
CA LEU A 427 -2.19 20.94 -11.65
C LEU A 427 -0.79 20.77 -11.03
N ILE A 428 -0.02 21.86 -10.89
CA ILE A 428 1.29 21.80 -10.22
C ILE A 428 1.14 21.43 -8.75
N ILE A 429 0.23 22.10 -8.02
CA ILE A 429 -0.04 21.82 -6.61
C ILE A 429 -0.48 20.36 -6.43
N MET A 430 -1.40 19.89 -7.28
CA MET A 430 -1.85 18.49 -7.27
C MET A 430 -0.68 17.50 -7.43
N MET A 431 0.24 17.75 -8.37
CA MET A 431 1.41 16.87 -8.56
C MET A 431 2.34 16.86 -7.34
N VAL A 432 2.54 18.03 -6.71
CA VAL A 432 3.32 18.13 -5.45
C VAL A 432 2.64 17.31 -4.34
N ILE A 433 1.34 17.46 -4.17
CA ILE A 433 0.57 16.73 -3.15
C ILE A 433 0.64 15.22 -3.40
N ILE A 434 0.46 14.78 -4.65
CA ILE A 434 0.57 13.36 -5.02
C ILE A 434 1.95 12.81 -4.66
N GLU A 435 3.03 13.54 -4.93
CA GLU A 435 4.38 13.09 -4.62
C GLU A 435 4.62 13.03 -3.11
N VAL A 436 4.22 14.06 -2.38
CA VAL A 436 4.33 14.11 -0.91
C VAL A 436 3.53 12.98 -0.27
N MET A 437 2.28 12.78 -0.69
CA MET A 437 1.42 11.72 -0.15
C MET A 437 1.91 10.31 -0.48
N LYS A 438 2.38 10.10 -1.72
CA LYS A 438 2.90 8.80 -2.14
C LYS A 438 4.09 8.36 -1.33
N TYR A 439 5.06 9.23 -1.12
CA TYR A 439 6.33 8.89 -0.45
C TYR A 439 6.32 9.16 1.05
N GLY A 440 5.60 10.17 1.51
CA GLY A 440 5.51 10.53 2.93
C GLY A 440 4.54 9.64 3.72
N PHE A 441 3.48 9.16 3.07
CA PHE A 441 2.39 8.48 3.77
C PHE A 441 2.15 7.06 3.24
N VAL A 442 1.83 6.95 1.95
CA VAL A 442 1.34 5.69 1.38
C VAL A 442 2.43 4.62 1.33
N ALA A 443 3.65 4.96 0.91
CA ALA A 443 4.73 4.00 0.80
C ALA A 443 5.19 3.47 2.18
N PRO A 444 5.40 4.27 3.23
CA PRO A 444 5.69 3.78 4.58
C PRO A 444 4.59 2.87 5.13
N VAL A 445 3.32 3.28 5.02
CA VAL A 445 2.18 2.48 5.51
C VAL A 445 2.09 1.14 4.79
N ASN A 446 2.26 1.10 3.47
CA ASN A 446 2.26 -0.15 2.70
C ASN A 446 3.43 -1.07 3.09
N LYS A 447 4.63 -0.51 3.32
CA LYS A 447 5.79 -1.28 3.80
C LYS A 447 5.50 -1.92 5.17
N MET A 448 4.96 -1.13 6.11
CA MET A 448 4.57 -1.62 7.43
C MET A 448 3.47 -2.68 7.36
N SER A 449 2.43 -2.47 6.56
CA SER A 449 1.36 -3.44 6.34
C SER A 449 1.88 -4.78 5.81
N TYR A 450 2.78 -4.74 4.82
CA TYR A 450 3.41 -5.95 4.29
C TYR A 450 4.29 -6.67 5.33
N ALA A 451 5.06 -5.93 6.12
CA ALA A 451 5.87 -6.49 7.19
C ALA A 451 5.00 -7.10 8.30
N ALA A 452 3.90 -6.45 8.66
CA ALA A 452 2.91 -6.97 9.62
C ALA A 452 2.30 -8.30 9.14
N MET A 453 1.96 -8.43 7.85
CA MET A 453 1.48 -9.70 7.28
C MET A 453 2.54 -10.81 7.35
N LYS A 454 3.81 -10.48 7.10
CA LYS A 454 4.91 -11.46 7.25
C LYS A 454 5.07 -11.95 8.68
N ILE A 455 5.01 -11.03 9.66
CA ILE A 455 5.07 -11.38 11.09
C ILE A 455 3.89 -12.27 11.45
N SER A 456 2.67 -11.87 11.11
CA SER A 456 1.46 -12.68 11.37
C SER A 456 1.57 -14.09 10.79
N GLY A 457 2.01 -14.21 9.54
CA GLY A 457 2.23 -15.50 8.90
C GLY A 457 3.35 -16.34 9.54
N ALA A 458 4.42 -15.70 10.03
CA ALA A 458 5.49 -16.39 10.75
C ALA A 458 5.04 -16.86 12.14
N THR A 459 4.31 -15.99 12.87
CA THR A 459 3.71 -16.32 14.18
C THR A 459 2.72 -17.47 14.08
N MET A 460 1.85 -17.46 13.06
CA MET A 460 0.86 -18.52 12.85
C MET A 460 1.52 -19.89 12.58
N ARG A 461 2.59 -19.91 11.75
CA ARG A 461 3.35 -21.14 11.50
C ARG A 461 4.08 -21.64 12.74
N ALA A 462 4.63 -20.72 13.55
CA ALA A 462 5.30 -21.05 14.79
C ALA A 462 4.32 -21.66 15.80
N ASN A 463 3.15 -21.07 16.00
CA ASN A 463 2.11 -21.64 16.87
C ASN A 463 1.65 -23.01 16.41
N TYR A 464 1.40 -23.18 15.09
CA TYR A 464 1.02 -24.49 14.56
C TYR A 464 2.09 -25.57 14.81
N ALA A 465 3.36 -25.21 14.65
CA ALA A 465 4.47 -26.14 14.93
C ALA A 465 4.55 -26.52 16.43
N LEU A 466 4.30 -25.56 17.34
CA LEU A 466 4.22 -25.80 18.77
C LEU A 466 3.05 -26.74 19.13
N ASP A 467 1.86 -26.49 18.58
CA ASP A 467 0.67 -27.30 18.83
C ASP A 467 0.83 -28.77 18.35
N MET A 468 1.56 -28.93 17.22
CA MET A 468 1.83 -30.29 16.68
C MET A 468 3.04 -30.97 17.31
N GLY A 469 3.70 -30.34 18.28
CA GLY A 469 4.93 -30.86 18.89
C GLY A 469 6.10 -31.04 17.93
N ALA A 470 6.08 -30.33 16.80
CA ALA A 470 7.12 -30.37 15.77
C ALA A 470 8.32 -29.51 16.18
N ASN A 471 9.50 -29.81 15.59
CA ASN A 471 10.69 -29.00 15.84
C ASN A 471 10.49 -27.58 15.29
N LEU A 472 10.48 -26.59 16.18
CA LEU A 472 10.22 -25.18 15.86
C LEU A 472 11.49 -24.49 15.35
N ASP A 473 11.47 -24.09 14.06
CA ASP A 473 12.50 -23.21 13.49
C ASP A 473 12.11 -21.74 13.65
N LEU A 474 12.75 -21.05 14.59
CA LEU A 474 12.56 -19.62 14.86
C LEU A 474 13.23 -18.70 13.83
N SER A 475 14.03 -19.23 12.90
CA SER A 475 14.79 -18.42 11.93
C SER A 475 13.89 -17.58 11.03
N ASN A 476 12.77 -18.15 10.58
CA ASN A 476 11.79 -17.44 9.74
C ASN A 476 11.11 -16.30 10.48
N MET A 477 10.84 -16.47 11.77
CA MET A 477 10.24 -15.43 12.59
C MET A 477 11.24 -14.32 12.89
N ARG A 478 12.50 -14.67 13.23
CA ARG A 478 13.58 -13.70 13.41
C ARG A 478 13.85 -12.90 12.13
N LYS A 479 13.79 -13.57 10.96
CA LYS A 479 13.88 -12.88 9.67
C LYS A 479 12.74 -11.89 9.45
N ALA A 480 11.51 -12.24 9.81
CA ALA A 480 10.36 -11.32 9.70
C ALA A 480 10.53 -10.07 10.59
N VAL A 481 11.05 -10.23 11.82
CA VAL A 481 11.37 -9.12 12.71
C VAL A 481 12.48 -8.23 12.13
N ASN A 482 13.56 -8.83 11.61
CA ASN A 482 14.66 -8.10 10.96
C ASN A 482 14.18 -7.36 9.70
N ASP A 483 13.22 -7.93 8.94
CA ASP A 483 12.59 -7.26 7.80
C ASP A 483 11.88 -5.97 8.26
N VAL A 484 11.21 -5.96 9.42
CA VAL A 484 10.63 -4.73 10.01
C VAL A 484 11.71 -3.72 10.37
N ALA A 485 12.76 -4.15 11.07
CA ALA A 485 13.88 -3.27 11.46
C ALA A 485 14.54 -2.62 10.22
N SER A 486 14.62 -3.37 9.11
CA SER A 486 15.21 -2.90 7.85
C SER A 486 14.34 -1.95 7.04
N LEU A 487 13.08 -1.67 7.43
CA LEU A 487 12.19 -0.76 6.70
C LEU A 487 12.74 0.67 6.61
N GLY A 488 13.64 1.06 7.52
CA GLY A 488 14.32 2.35 7.49
C GLY A 488 13.41 3.56 7.63
N ILE A 489 12.24 3.41 8.27
CA ILE A 489 11.27 4.49 8.47
C ILE A 489 11.77 5.38 9.62
N ASN A 490 12.33 6.53 9.27
CA ASN A 490 12.87 7.49 10.23
C ASN A 490 12.03 8.78 10.20
N ALA A 491 10.74 8.65 10.47
CA ALA A 491 9.81 9.76 10.61
C ALA A 491 9.73 10.14 12.11
N LYS A 492 9.46 11.43 12.38
CA LYS A 492 9.27 11.96 13.75
C LYS A 492 7.82 12.39 13.97
N ASP A 493 6.91 11.74 13.28
CA ASP A 493 5.47 11.98 13.28
C ASP A 493 4.72 10.68 13.63
N GLU A 494 3.43 10.64 13.41
CA GLU A 494 2.55 9.50 13.69
C GLU A 494 2.98 8.25 12.92
N ILE A 495 3.58 8.41 11.73
CA ILE A 495 4.12 7.28 10.94
C ILE A 495 5.35 6.67 11.64
N GLY A 496 6.20 7.50 12.24
CA GLY A 496 7.33 7.04 13.04
C GLY A 496 6.88 6.28 14.28
N HIS A 497 5.90 6.80 15.01
CA HIS A 497 5.32 6.13 16.17
C HIS A 497 4.65 4.80 15.81
N LEU A 498 3.92 4.75 14.68
CA LEU A 498 3.32 3.51 14.19
C LEU A 498 4.39 2.47 13.83
N TYR A 499 5.50 2.89 13.23
CA TYR A 499 6.63 2.00 12.93
C TYR A 499 7.28 1.45 14.20
N GLU A 500 7.56 2.30 15.20
CA GLU A 500 8.13 1.88 16.48
C GLU A 500 7.21 0.90 17.22
N SER A 501 5.89 1.17 17.20
CA SER A 501 4.88 0.27 17.78
C SER A 501 4.85 -1.09 17.07
N LEU A 502 4.90 -1.11 15.74
CA LEU A 502 4.96 -2.35 14.95
C LEU A 502 6.25 -3.14 15.24
N TYR A 503 7.39 -2.46 15.33
CA TYR A 503 8.66 -3.09 15.66
C TYR A 503 8.66 -3.70 17.06
N THR A 504 8.19 -2.95 18.06
CA THR A 504 8.07 -3.41 19.44
C THR A 504 7.12 -4.62 19.54
N MET A 505 5.97 -4.58 18.84
CA MET A 505 5.04 -5.70 18.77
C MET A 505 5.69 -6.94 18.14
N ALA A 506 6.49 -6.77 17.10
CA ALA A 506 7.19 -7.85 16.42
C ALA A 506 8.24 -8.51 17.32
N GLU A 507 9.06 -7.73 18.02
CA GLU A 507 10.06 -8.24 18.99
C GLU A 507 9.37 -8.93 20.17
N THR A 508 8.29 -8.35 20.70
CA THR A 508 7.53 -8.95 21.79
C THR A 508 6.92 -10.29 21.38
N ALA A 509 6.31 -10.39 20.20
CA ALA A 509 5.76 -11.61 19.68
C ALA A 509 6.85 -12.70 19.49
N PHE A 510 8.01 -12.31 18.98
CA PHE A 510 9.16 -13.23 18.87
C PHE A 510 9.61 -13.72 20.23
N GLY A 511 9.76 -12.82 21.21
CA GLY A 511 10.16 -13.16 22.58
C GLY A 511 9.18 -14.13 23.26
N LEU A 512 7.87 -13.89 23.13
CA LEU A 512 6.82 -14.76 23.67
C LEU A 512 6.89 -16.16 23.08
N ILE A 513 6.97 -16.31 21.76
CA ILE A 513 7.03 -17.62 21.11
C ILE A 513 8.31 -18.36 21.46
N LYS A 514 9.44 -17.64 21.54
CA LYS A 514 10.70 -18.23 21.98
C LYS A 514 10.58 -18.77 23.41
N ASN A 515 10.02 -18.01 24.33
CA ASN A 515 9.82 -18.44 25.72
C ASN A 515 8.89 -19.66 25.81
N VAL A 516 7.77 -19.67 25.07
CA VAL A 516 6.86 -20.82 25.02
C VAL A 516 7.58 -22.07 24.49
N HIS A 517 8.39 -21.92 23.46
CA HIS A 517 9.19 -23.02 22.93
C HIS A 517 10.18 -23.57 23.95
N GLU A 518 10.96 -22.70 24.62
CA GLU A 518 11.92 -23.10 25.65
C GLU A 518 11.22 -23.81 26.81
N GLN A 519 10.06 -23.32 27.25
CA GLN A 519 9.24 -23.97 28.27
C GLN A 519 8.72 -25.34 27.81
N SER A 520 8.23 -25.45 26.58
CA SER A 520 7.74 -26.72 26.02
C SER A 520 8.84 -27.77 25.98
N VAL A 521 10.05 -27.43 25.54
CA VAL A 521 11.21 -28.30 25.53
C VAL A 521 11.58 -28.71 26.95
N SER A 522 11.60 -27.79 27.90
CA SER A 522 11.89 -28.08 29.31
C SER A 522 10.87 -29.04 29.93
N ILE A 523 9.58 -28.83 29.66
CA ILE A 523 8.50 -29.74 30.15
C ILE A 523 8.66 -31.15 29.55
N GLN A 524 8.97 -31.26 28.26
CA GLN A 524 9.20 -32.57 27.64
C GLN A 524 10.40 -33.29 28.27
N GLU A 525 11.47 -32.59 28.58
CA GLU A 525 12.64 -33.17 29.22
C GLU A 525 12.34 -33.57 30.65
N GLN A 526 11.60 -32.76 31.42
CA GLN A 526 11.13 -33.10 32.74
C GLN A 526 10.23 -34.35 32.73
N ASN A 527 9.30 -34.44 31.79
CA ASN A 527 8.42 -35.61 31.66
C ASN A 527 9.24 -36.91 31.36
N ARG A 528 10.21 -36.82 30.45
CA ARG A 528 11.12 -37.95 30.19
C ARG A 528 11.92 -38.33 31.43
N ARG A 529 12.35 -37.35 32.21
CA ARG A 529 13.08 -37.62 33.45
C ARG A 529 12.18 -38.29 34.50
N ILE A 530 10.95 -37.87 34.65
CA ILE A 530 9.95 -38.46 35.56
C ILE A 530 9.68 -39.90 35.14
N GLN A 531 9.47 -40.18 33.86
CA GLN A 531 9.25 -41.57 33.37
C GLN A 531 10.43 -42.49 33.71
N ARG A 532 11.67 -42.06 33.43
CA ARG A 532 12.85 -42.83 33.79
C ARG A 532 12.94 -43.07 35.30
N MET A 533 12.63 -42.11 36.10
CA MET A 533 12.65 -42.21 37.56
C MET A 533 11.60 -43.22 38.05
N GLN A 534 10.40 -43.20 37.46
CA GLN A 534 9.35 -44.18 37.77
C GLN A 534 9.81 -45.62 37.45
N GLU A 535 10.42 -45.86 36.28
CA GLU A 535 10.95 -47.20 35.90
C GLU A 535 12.00 -47.67 36.90
N VAL A 536 12.95 -46.81 37.29
CA VAL A 536 13.98 -47.16 38.28
C VAL A 536 13.37 -47.50 39.64
N LEU A 537 12.42 -46.67 40.11
CA LEU A 537 11.78 -46.89 41.41
C LEU A 537 11.03 -48.22 41.45
N ILE A 538 10.33 -48.63 40.38
CA ILE A 538 9.62 -49.89 40.29
C ILE A 538 10.62 -51.04 40.40
N MET A 539 11.71 -51.01 39.67
CA MET A 539 12.77 -52.05 39.72
C MET A 539 13.39 -52.14 41.10
N GLU A 540 13.77 -51.03 41.72
CA GLU A 540 14.38 -50.97 43.04
C GLU A 540 13.43 -51.50 44.13
N PHE A 541 12.11 -51.16 44.08
CA PHE A 541 11.12 -51.71 44.98
C PHE A 541 10.95 -53.25 44.82
N ALA A 542 10.91 -53.74 43.59
CA ALA A 542 10.81 -55.11 43.31
C ALA A 542 12.07 -55.87 43.81
N GLU A 543 13.27 -55.30 43.55
CA GLU A 543 14.54 -55.85 44.05
C GLU A 543 14.62 -55.91 45.61
N MET A 544 14.08 -54.82 46.26
CA MET A 544 14.01 -54.73 47.71
C MET A 544 13.14 -55.94 48.34
N VAL A 545 12.02 -56.22 47.66
CA VAL A 545 11.15 -57.30 48.09
C VAL A 545 11.83 -58.69 47.87
N GLU A 546 12.45 -58.88 46.71
CA GLU A 546 13.16 -60.07 46.32
C GLU A 546 14.43 -60.31 47.19
N ALA A 547 15.14 -59.29 47.62
CA ALA A 547 16.31 -59.33 48.49
C ALA A 547 16.00 -59.96 49.85
N ARG A 548 14.73 -60.08 50.28
CA ARG A 548 14.30 -60.85 51.47
C ARG A 548 14.31 -62.33 51.22
N ASP A 549 14.12 -62.77 50.00
CA ASP A 549 14.27 -64.22 49.59
C ASP A 549 15.74 -64.34 49.15
N LYS A 550 16.45 -65.30 49.62
CA LYS A 550 17.88 -65.56 49.38
C LYS A 550 18.22 -65.77 47.89
N ASN A 551 17.41 -65.30 47.00
CA ASN A 551 17.64 -65.24 45.55
C ASN A 551 18.50 -64.01 45.17
N THR A 552 19.27 -64.16 44.12
CA THR A 552 20.14 -63.04 43.61
C THR A 552 19.27 -61.97 42.93
N GLY A 553 19.45 -60.72 43.26
CA GLY A 553 18.67 -59.58 42.71
C GLY A 553 18.66 -59.39 41.17
N ASP A 554 19.36 -60.27 40.47
CA ASP A 554 19.38 -60.31 38.98
C ASP A 554 18.13 -60.98 38.39
N HIS A 555 17.32 -61.70 39.24
CA HIS A 555 16.13 -62.44 38.81
C HIS A 555 15.06 -61.56 38.22
N ILE A 556 14.73 -60.45 38.85
CA ILE A 556 13.68 -59.51 38.44
C ILE A 556 13.94 -58.89 37.06
N LYS A 557 15.17 -58.50 36.85
CA LYS A 557 15.58 -57.91 35.57
C LYS A 557 15.53 -58.90 34.42
N LYS A 558 16.02 -60.13 34.72
CA LYS A 558 16.06 -61.26 33.73
C LYS A 558 14.67 -61.73 33.38
N THR A 559 13.79 -61.89 34.34
CA THR A 559 12.41 -62.32 34.09
C THR A 559 11.66 -61.29 33.26
N ALA A 560 11.88 -59.99 33.49
CA ALA A 560 11.32 -58.94 32.66
C ALA A 560 11.84 -58.98 31.21
N GLU A 561 13.13 -59.25 31.01
CA GLU A 561 13.72 -59.44 29.68
C GLU A 561 13.14 -60.67 28.96
N TYR A 562 12.94 -61.83 29.72
CA TYR A 562 12.34 -63.01 29.15
C TYR A 562 10.88 -62.77 28.76
N VAL A 563 10.09 -62.17 29.62
CA VAL A 563 8.69 -61.75 29.31
C VAL A 563 8.60 -60.93 28.05
N GLU A 564 9.45 -59.89 27.92
CA GLU A 564 9.50 -59.09 26.73
C GLU A 564 9.84 -59.89 25.47
N ALA A 565 10.89 -60.75 25.55
CA ALA A 565 11.35 -61.61 24.45
C ALA A 565 10.28 -62.59 24.00
N ILE A 566 9.61 -63.27 24.96
CA ILE A 566 8.52 -64.20 24.69
C ILE A 566 7.36 -63.44 23.98
N ALA A 567 6.96 -62.30 24.51
CA ALA A 567 5.87 -61.55 23.95
C ALA A 567 6.19 -61.01 22.52
N GLN A 568 7.44 -60.63 22.28
CA GLN A 568 7.90 -60.17 20.93
C GLN A 568 7.90 -61.38 19.94
N GLU A 569 8.34 -62.58 20.36
CA GLU A 569 8.34 -63.73 19.50
C GLU A 569 6.92 -64.20 19.16
N LEU A 570 6.03 -64.29 20.16
CA LEU A 570 4.61 -64.58 19.93
C LEU A 570 3.96 -63.59 18.94
N ARG A 571 4.28 -62.32 19.06
CA ARG A 571 3.80 -61.30 18.13
C ARG A 571 4.37 -61.48 16.73
N ALA A 572 5.66 -61.76 16.60
CA ALA A 572 6.31 -61.96 15.30
C ALA A 572 5.68 -63.12 14.54
N GLU A 573 5.26 -64.17 15.27
CA GLU A 573 4.55 -65.35 14.75
C GLU A 573 3.07 -65.08 14.45
N GLY A 574 2.58 -63.88 14.81
CA GLY A 574 1.19 -63.55 14.65
C GLY A 574 0.24 -64.19 15.64
N GLN A 575 0.77 -64.73 16.77
CA GLN A 575 -0.04 -65.24 17.88
C GLN A 575 -0.59 -64.03 18.67
N PHE A 576 -1.80 -64.18 19.21
CA PHE A 576 -2.48 -63.17 20.04
C PHE A 576 -2.46 -61.74 19.45
N LYS A 577 -2.61 -61.62 18.12
CA LYS A 577 -2.49 -60.33 17.37
C LYS A 577 -3.30 -59.19 17.96
N ASP A 578 -4.51 -59.49 18.44
CA ASP A 578 -5.43 -58.50 18.98
C ASP A 578 -4.97 -57.96 20.35
N LYS A 579 -4.09 -58.65 21.05
CA LYS A 579 -3.59 -58.28 22.38
C LYS A 579 -2.15 -57.80 22.36
N LEU A 580 -1.25 -58.46 21.63
CA LEU A 580 0.19 -58.20 21.64
C LEU A 580 0.57 -56.96 20.77
N THR A 581 0.06 -55.78 21.10
CA THR A 581 0.49 -54.50 20.52
C THR A 581 1.84 -54.09 21.12
N ASP A 582 2.55 -53.11 20.45
CA ASP A 582 3.79 -52.55 21.02
C ASP A 582 3.59 -51.93 22.41
N GLY A 583 2.43 -51.34 22.66
CA GLY A 583 2.03 -50.81 23.95
C GLY A 583 1.90 -51.90 24.99
N TYR A 584 1.23 -53.01 24.65
CA TYR A 584 1.02 -54.15 25.57
C TYR A 584 2.31 -54.86 25.90
N VAL A 585 3.21 -55.10 24.92
CA VAL A 585 4.55 -55.67 25.16
C VAL A 585 5.36 -54.85 26.17
N ARG A 586 5.33 -53.51 26.02
CA ARG A 586 5.97 -52.61 27.00
C ARG A 586 5.35 -52.74 28.39
N LYS A 587 4.02 -52.84 28.50
CA LYS A 587 3.32 -53.05 29.77
C LYS A 587 3.70 -54.34 30.42
N LEU A 588 3.80 -55.45 29.67
CA LEU A 588 4.24 -56.76 30.18
C LEU A 588 5.65 -56.67 30.78
N LYS A 589 6.58 -56.01 30.08
CA LYS A 589 7.95 -55.79 30.58
C LYS A 589 7.97 -54.99 31.88
N GLN A 590 7.17 -53.91 31.96
CA GLN A 590 7.07 -53.09 33.16
C GLN A 590 6.37 -53.77 34.32
N ALA A 591 5.44 -54.72 34.05
CA ALA A 591 4.67 -55.43 35.00
C ALA A 591 5.46 -56.63 35.64
N ALA A 592 6.30 -57.27 34.84
CA ALA A 592 7.03 -58.46 35.23
C ALA A 592 7.84 -58.32 36.54
N PRO A 593 8.51 -57.22 36.85
CA PRO A 593 9.21 -57.04 38.12
C PRO A 593 8.35 -57.18 39.36
N LEU A 594 7.04 -56.90 39.22
CA LEU A 594 6.10 -56.87 40.37
C LEU A 594 5.40 -58.25 40.63
N HIS A 595 5.72 -59.33 39.88
CA HIS A 595 5.02 -60.63 40.00
C HIS A 595 5.08 -61.20 41.42
N ASP A 596 6.18 -61.00 42.08
CA ASP A 596 6.47 -61.57 43.43
C ASP A 596 6.35 -60.53 44.56
N ILE A 597 5.79 -59.34 44.32
CA ILE A 597 5.65 -58.30 45.31
C ILE A 597 4.96 -58.73 46.58
N GLY A 598 4.07 -59.72 46.50
CA GLY A 598 3.36 -60.27 47.62
C GLY A 598 4.21 -61.05 48.60
N LYS A 599 5.44 -61.42 48.27
CA LYS A 599 6.40 -62.00 49.22
C LYS A 599 6.65 -61.09 50.42
N ILE A 600 6.38 -59.83 50.33
CA ILE A 600 6.46 -58.85 51.43
C ILE A 600 5.53 -59.21 52.58
N ALA A 601 4.42 -59.89 52.32
CA ALA A 601 3.45 -60.31 53.30
C ALA A 601 3.77 -61.66 53.92
N VAL A 602 4.75 -62.47 53.40
CA VAL A 602 5.17 -63.72 53.90
C VAL A 602 6.24 -63.57 54.98
N SER A 603 6.13 -64.32 56.12
CA SER A 603 7.11 -64.31 57.21
C SER A 603 8.48 -64.80 56.72
N ASP A 604 9.58 -64.13 57.15
CA ASP A 604 10.96 -64.55 56.85
C ASP A 604 11.27 -65.95 57.34
N LEU A 605 10.60 -66.45 58.40
CA LEU A 605 10.73 -67.79 58.90
C LEU A 605 10.27 -68.84 57.90
N ILE A 606 9.27 -68.50 57.07
CA ILE A 606 8.75 -69.43 56.05
C ILE A 606 9.50 -69.20 54.74
N LEU A 607 9.69 -67.92 54.37
CA LEU A 607 10.35 -67.54 53.13
C LEU A 607 11.78 -68.09 53.03
N ASN A 608 12.52 -68.03 54.14
CA ASN A 608 13.94 -68.44 54.23
C ASN A 608 14.16 -69.77 54.94
N LYS A 609 13.11 -70.63 55.11
CA LYS A 609 13.23 -71.90 55.79
C LYS A 609 14.17 -72.84 55.07
N ASN A 610 15.17 -73.35 55.83
CA ASN A 610 16.04 -74.42 55.32
C ASN A 610 15.32 -75.76 55.31
N GLY A 611 14.97 -76.33 54.14
CA GLY A 611 14.31 -77.59 53.96
C GLY A 611 12.92 -77.49 53.33
N LYS A 612 12.17 -78.62 53.35
CA LYS A 612 10.82 -78.68 52.80
C LYS A 612 9.84 -77.94 53.72
N LEU A 613 8.94 -77.11 53.15
CA LEU A 613 7.81 -76.52 53.86
C LEU A 613 6.79 -77.62 54.24
N THR A 614 6.14 -77.49 55.42
CA THR A 614 4.94 -78.31 55.74
C THR A 614 3.78 -77.87 54.86
N ASP A 615 2.67 -78.59 54.82
CA ASP A 615 1.51 -78.26 54.02
C ASP A 615 0.89 -76.91 54.49
N GLU A 616 0.93 -76.60 55.77
CA GLU A 616 0.47 -75.33 56.35
C GLU A 616 1.40 -74.16 55.96
N GLU A 617 2.70 -74.32 56.04
CA GLU A 617 3.70 -73.36 55.66
C GLU A 617 3.65 -73.09 54.14
N PHE A 618 3.43 -74.17 53.35
CA PHE A 618 3.26 -74.01 51.91
C PHE A 618 1.96 -73.28 51.54
N ALA A 619 0.89 -73.47 52.32
CA ALA A 619 -0.33 -72.71 52.18
C ALA A 619 -0.07 -71.20 52.44
N ILE A 620 0.73 -70.84 53.45
CA ILE A 620 1.16 -69.44 53.70
C ILE A 620 2.06 -68.95 52.57
N MET A 621 2.99 -69.74 52.07
CA MET A 621 3.83 -69.38 50.94
C MET A 621 2.99 -69.02 49.70
N LYS A 622 1.97 -69.84 49.37
CA LYS A 622 1.07 -69.65 48.25
C LYS A 622 0.31 -68.31 48.36
N SER A 623 0.11 -67.78 49.57
CA SER A 623 -0.62 -66.54 49.76
C SER A 623 0.07 -65.28 49.13
N HIS A 624 1.38 -65.39 48.79
CA HIS A 624 2.06 -64.28 48.14
C HIS A 624 1.37 -63.87 46.83
N THR A 625 0.76 -64.78 46.09
CA THR A 625 0.04 -64.48 44.87
C THR A 625 -1.19 -63.65 45.15
N THR A 626 -2.02 -64.01 46.10
CA THR A 626 -3.22 -63.27 46.50
C THR A 626 -2.92 -61.94 47.18
N GLU A 627 -1.89 -61.89 48.03
CA GLU A 627 -1.47 -60.67 48.71
C GLU A 627 -0.80 -59.68 47.72
N GLY A 628 -0.01 -60.19 46.75
CA GLY A 628 0.55 -59.38 45.66
C GLY A 628 -0.53 -58.71 44.85
N GLY A 629 -1.56 -59.43 44.41
CA GLY A 629 -2.71 -58.86 43.71
C GLY A 629 -3.45 -57.80 44.53
N LYS A 630 -3.67 -58.04 45.84
CA LYS A 630 -4.30 -57.08 46.73
C LYS A 630 -3.49 -55.79 46.91
N ILE A 631 -2.17 -55.93 47.09
CA ILE A 631 -1.27 -54.79 47.23
C ILE A 631 -1.34 -53.91 45.95
N LEU A 632 -1.21 -54.55 44.80
CA LEU A 632 -1.26 -53.80 43.53
C LEU A 632 -2.64 -53.20 43.24
N GLN A 633 -3.73 -53.97 43.56
CA GLN A 633 -5.09 -53.43 43.42
C GLN A 633 -5.32 -52.20 44.30
N LYS A 634 -4.81 -52.23 45.53
CA LYS A 634 -4.89 -51.04 46.41
C LYS A 634 -4.17 -49.82 45.85
N ILE A 635 -2.99 -50.04 45.26
CA ILE A 635 -2.25 -48.96 44.58
C ILE A 635 -3.09 -48.34 43.44
N VAL A 636 -3.77 -49.21 42.67
CA VAL A 636 -4.68 -48.75 41.60
C VAL A 636 -5.86 -47.97 42.17
N ASP A 637 -6.46 -48.47 43.24
CA ASP A 637 -7.63 -47.84 43.88
C ASP A 637 -7.29 -46.50 44.52
N ASP A 638 -6.16 -46.41 45.21
CA ASP A 638 -5.66 -45.18 45.84
C ASP A 638 -5.14 -44.15 44.81
N GLY A 639 -4.67 -44.66 43.65
CA GLY A 639 -4.11 -43.84 42.57
C GLY A 639 -5.11 -43.34 41.52
N LYS A 640 -6.43 -43.60 41.66
CA LYS A 640 -7.45 -43.21 40.68
C LYS A 640 -7.44 -41.72 40.40
N GLY A 641 -7.00 -41.35 39.19
CA GLY A 641 -6.92 -39.95 38.68
C GLY A 641 -5.60 -39.23 38.94
N ALA A 642 -4.63 -39.85 39.64
CA ALA A 642 -3.34 -39.24 39.95
C ALA A 642 -2.20 -39.61 38.99
N PHE A 643 -2.28 -40.76 38.35
CA PHE A 643 -1.25 -41.27 37.40
C PHE A 643 -1.82 -42.30 36.43
N ASP A 644 -1.13 -42.44 35.30
CA ASP A 644 -1.47 -43.42 34.28
C ASP A 644 -0.95 -44.80 34.74
N ALA A 645 -1.86 -45.65 35.27
CA ALA A 645 -1.57 -46.94 35.89
C ALA A 645 -1.86 -48.12 34.95
N ASP A 646 -1.87 -47.89 33.67
CA ASP A 646 -2.27 -48.84 32.63
C ASP A 646 -1.50 -50.18 32.68
N TYR A 647 -0.23 -50.19 33.13
CA TYR A 647 0.58 -51.42 33.26
C TYR A 647 0.31 -52.15 34.58
N LEU A 648 -0.35 -51.53 35.56
CA LEU A 648 -0.66 -52.21 36.86
C LEU A 648 -1.71 -53.31 36.71
N THR A 649 -2.56 -53.25 35.68
CA THR A 649 -3.50 -54.34 35.38
C THR A 649 -2.76 -55.63 35.08
N GLU A 650 -1.76 -55.56 34.19
CA GLU A 650 -0.91 -56.71 33.86
C GLU A 650 -0.07 -57.14 35.06
N SER A 651 0.37 -56.21 35.92
CA SER A 651 1.08 -56.50 37.16
C SER A 651 0.20 -57.26 38.14
N ILE A 652 -1.07 -56.87 38.31
CA ILE A 652 -2.04 -57.61 39.17
C ILE A 652 -2.28 -59.01 38.64
N GLU A 653 -2.46 -59.14 37.33
CA GLU A 653 -2.63 -60.44 36.69
C GLU A 653 -1.40 -61.38 36.90
N MET A 654 -0.19 -60.81 36.63
CA MET A 654 1.04 -61.59 36.86
C MET A 654 1.21 -61.94 38.30
N ALA A 655 1.08 -61.04 39.24
CA ALA A 655 1.24 -61.33 40.66
C ALA A 655 0.22 -62.34 41.16
N SER A 656 -1.05 -62.23 40.71
CA SER A 656 -2.12 -63.10 41.19
C SER A 656 -2.07 -64.50 40.61
N TYR A 657 -1.60 -64.68 39.33
CA TYR A 657 -1.87 -65.88 38.58
C TYR A 657 -0.63 -66.51 37.92
N HIS A 658 0.61 -66.10 38.16
CA HIS A 658 1.80 -66.66 37.53
C HIS A 658 2.09 -68.12 38.01
N HIS A 659 1.47 -68.55 39.08
CA HIS A 659 1.53 -69.95 39.60
C HIS A 659 0.32 -70.81 39.23
N GLU A 660 -0.61 -70.32 38.46
CA GLU A 660 -1.65 -71.10 37.82
C GLU A 660 -1.01 -72.05 36.79
N LYS A 661 -1.58 -73.17 36.60
CA LYS A 661 -1.09 -74.17 35.64
C LYS A 661 -2.11 -74.45 34.58
N TRP A 662 -1.64 -74.67 33.37
CA TRP A 662 -2.49 -74.83 32.19
C TRP A 662 -3.56 -75.94 32.39
N ASP A 663 -3.26 -76.99 33.13
CA ASP A 663 -4.18 -78.11 33.41
C ASP A 663 -5.19 -77.83 34.55
N GLY A 664 -5.07 -76.72 35.25
CA GLY A 664 -5.90 -76.28 36.38
C GLY A 664 -5.41 -76.83 37.74
N SER A 665 -4.25 -77.49 37.80
CA SER A 665 -3.67 -77.99 39.06
C SER A 665 -2.85 -76.92 39.81
N GLY A 666 -2.82 -75.69 39.33
CA GLY A 666 -2.12 -74.56 39.91
C GLY A 666 -2.85 -73.90 41.10
N TYR A 667 -2.38 -72.71 41.52
CA TYR A 667 -2.98 -71.88 42.58
C TYR A 667 -2.89 -70.41 42.21
N PRO A 668 -3.71 -69.56 42.81
CA PRO A 668 -4.63 -69.74 43.93
C PRO A 668 -6.05 -70.15 43.54
N ASN A 669 -6.48 -69.89 42.29
CA ASN A 669 -7.88 -70.05 41.88
C ASN A 669 -8.18 -71.23 41.02
N HIS A 670 -7.18 -72.09 40.73
CA HIS A 670 -7.27 -73.31 39.89
C HIS A 670 -7.80 -72.99 38.48
N LEU A 671 -7.39 -71.89 37.89
CA LEU A 671 -7.73 -71.46 36.51
C LEU A 671 -7.12 -72.46 35.51
N LYS A 672 -7.84 -72.72 34.41
CA LYS A 672 -7.43 -73.68 33.40
C LYS A 672 -7.36 -73.09 32.00
N GLY A 673 -6.29 -73.42 31.29
CA GLY A 673 -6.14 -73.01 29.89
C GLY A 673 -6.16 -71.49 29.69
N GLU A 674 -7.03 -71.01 28.83
CA GLU A 674 -7.16 -69.55 28.49
C GLU A 674 -7.86 -68.72 29.58
N GLU A 675 -8.41 -69.36 30.62
CA GLU A 675 -8.91 -68.61 31.80
C GLU A 675 -7.76 -67.91 32.53
N ILE A 676 -6.54 -68.42 32.40
CA ILE A 676 -5.34 -67.78 32.94
C ILE A 676 -4.99 -66.59 32.06
N PRO A 677 -4.85 -65.38 32.63
CA PRO A 677 -4.46 -64.20 31.86
C PRO A 677 -3.17 -64.47 31.07
N LEU A 678 -3.10 -63.88 29.84
CA LEU A 678 -1.94 -64.06 28.95
C LEU A 678 -0.65 -63.58 29.60
N SER A 679 -0.71 -62.47 30.34
CA SER A 679 0.37 -61.88 31.14
C SER A 679 0.95 -62.88 32.11
N ALA A 680 0.10 -63.64 32.89
CA ALA A 680 0.47 -64.60 33.84
C ALA A 680 1.01 -65.90 33.18
N ARG A 681 0.43 -66.35 32.03
CA ARG A 681 0.93 -67.48 31.26
C ARG A 681 2.36 -67.24 30.74
N ILE A 682 2.65 -66.00 30.23
CA ILE A 682 4.00 -65.68 29.78
C ILE A 682 4.96 -65.62 30.98
N MET A 683 4.52 -64.96 32.09
CA MET A 683 5.33 -64.87 33.31
C MET A 683 5.68 -66.22 33.89
N ALA A 684 4.75 -67.18 33.91
CA ALA A 684 4.99 -68.51 34.42
C ALA A 684 6.16 -69.28 33.72
N VAL A 685 6.27 -69.12 32.39
CA VAL A 685 7.39 -69.73 31.64
C VAL A 685 8.70 -69.01 31.96
N ALA A 686 8.67 -67.67 32.01
CA ALA A 686 9.85 -66.85 32.30
C ALA A 686 10.40 -67.06 33.69
N ASP A 687 9.52 -67.06 34.69
CA ASP A 687 9.88 -67.28 36.08
C ASP A 687 10.48 -68.73 36.32
N VAL A 688 9.78 -69.76 35.86
CA VAL A 688 10.26 -71.12 36.03
C VAL A 688 11.56 -71.36 35.28
N PHE A 689 11.70 -70.76 34.05
CA PHE A 689 12.97 -70.88 33.32
C PHE A 689 14.13 -70.24 34.09
N ASP A 690 13.97 -69.02 34.61
CA ASP A 690 15.00 -68.36 35.40
C ASP A 690 15.29 -69.23 36.70
N ALA A 691 14.26 -69.70 37.39
CA ALA A 691 14.43 -70.52 38.59
C ALA A 691 15.18 -71.87 38.35
N LEU A 692 15.05 -72.42 37.13
CA LEU A 692 15.77 -73.66 36.76
C LEU A 692 17.24 -73.42 36.45
N ILE A 693 17.58 -72.34 35.80
CA ILE A 693 18.95 -72.03 35.32
C ILE A 693 19.75 -71.20 36.32
N ALA A 694 19.09 -70.54 37.30
CA ALA A 694 19.77 -69.73 38.30
C ALA A 694 20.59 -70.63 39.28
N GLU A 695 21.83 -70.22 39.56
CA GLU A 695 22.60 -70.74 40.68
C GLU A 695 22.03 -70.23 42.00
N ARG A 696 21.67 -71.14 42.91
CA ARG A 696 21.22 -70.81 44.25
C ARG A 696 22.27 -71.27 45.27
N VAL A 697 22.36 -70.61 46.41
CA VAL A 697 23.37 -70.88 47.45
C VAL A 697 23.56 -72.40 47.79
N TYR A 698 22.52 -73.19 47.54
CA TYR A 698 22.51 -74.61 47.87
C TYR A 698 22.33 -75.57 46.67
N LYS A 699 22.24 -75.01 45.39
CA LYS A 699 21.97 -75.85 44.20
C LYS A 699 22.53 -75.16 42.94
N LYS A 700 23.44 -75.84 42.22
CA LYS A 700 23.84 -75.45 40.89
C LYS A 700 22.65 -75.43 39.95
N GLY A 701 22.52 -74.34 39.10
CA GLY A 701 21.52 -74.27 38.07
C GLY A 701 21.56 -75.51 37.14
N PHE A 702 20.44 -75.88 36.58
CA PHE A 702 20.42 -76.95 35.59
C PHE A 702 21.09 -76.53 34.29
N PRO A 703 21.79 -77.42 33.60
CA PRO A 703 22.22 -77.17 32.22
C PRO A 703 21.01 -76.88 31.35
N TYR A 704 21.26 -76.08 30.30
CA TYR A 704 20.22 -75.57 29.37
C TYR A 704 19.30 -76.70 28.87
N GLU A 705 19.89 -77.85 28.43
CA GLU A 705 19.17 -78.97 27.88
C GLU A 705 18.19 -79.60 28.90
N LYS A 706 18.58 -79.60 30.14
CA LYS A 706 17.73 -80.12 31.20
C LYS A 706 16.63 -79.18 31.60
N ALA A 707 16.91 -77.87 31.65
CA ALA A 707 15.90 -76.82 31.90
C ALA A 707 14.84 -76.79 30.78
N MET A 708 15.28 -76.90 29.55
CA MET A 708 14.36 -76.92 28.41
C MET A 708 13.55 -78.23 28.33
N ALA A 709 14.13 -79.37 28.68
CA ALA A 709 13.37 -80.62 28.77
C ALA A 709 12.19 -80.48 29.76
N ILE A 710 12.42 -79.91 30.96
CA ILE A 710 11.38 -79.67 31.96
C ILE A 710 10.29 -78.70 31.44
N ILE A 711 10.68 -77.64 30.77
CA ILE A 711 9.72 -76.67 30.20
C ILE A 711 8.89 -77.34 29.10
N THR A 712 9.53 -78.10 28.21
CA THR A 712 8.87 -78.75 27.06
C THR A 712 7.95 -79.89 27.53
N GLU A 713 8.37 -80.71 28.51
CA GLU A 713 7.53 -81.78 29.13
C GLU A 713 6.33 -81.18 29.89
N GLY A 714 6.45 -79.94 30.37
CA GLY A 714 5.39 -79.17 31.02
C GLY A 714 4.36 -78.55 30.05
N ALA A 715 4.58 -78.62 28.78
CA ALA A 715 3.63 -78.07 27.79
C ALA A 715 2.28 -78.79 27.84
N GLY A 716 1.18 -78.08 27.93
CA GLY A 716 -0.19 -78.59 28.06
C GLY A 716 -0.55 -79.07 29.46
N LYS A 717 0.39 -79.04 30.40
CA LYS A 717 0.19 -79.39 31.83
C LYS A 717 0.44 -78.13 32.70
N HIS A 718 1.69 -77.76 32.81
CA HIS A 718 2.09 -76.59 33.59
C HIS A 718 1.97 -75.30 32.74
N PHE A 719 2.41 -75.34 31.50
CA PHE A 719 2.54 -74.16 30.64
C PHE A 719 1.63 -74.21 29.43
N ASP A 720 1.27 -73.08 28.94
CA ASP A 720 0.59 -72.87 27.63
C ASP A 720 1.47 -73.43 26.50
N PRO A 721 0.97 -74.41 25.70
CA PRO A 721 1.75 -75.02 24.63
C PRO A 721 2.25 -74.07 23.61
N VAL A 722 1.43 -73.00 23.28
CA VAL A 722 1.76 -71.98 22.29
C VAL A 722 2.93 -71.09 22.78
N ILE A 723 2.93 -70.77 24.09
CA ILE A 723 4.00 -69.99 24.69
C ILE A 723 5.29 -70.82 24.78
N VAL A 724 5.21 -72.10 25.15
CA VAL A 724 6.37 -72.96 25.18
C VAL A 724 6.99 -73.16 23.80
N GLU A 725 6.19 -73.27 22.76
CA GLU A 725 6.68 -73.36 21.38
C GLU A 725 7.45 -72.09 20.96
N ALA A 726 6.88 -70.88 21.19
CA ALA A 726 7.56 -69.64 20.94
C ALA A 726 8.85 -69.48 21.77
N PHE A 727 8.78 -69.78 23.05
CA PHE A 727 9.94 -69.75 23.96
C PHE A 727 11.07 -70.70 23.53
N THR A 728 10.76 -71.89 23.05
CA THR A 728 11.78 -72.87 22.60
C THR A 728 12.67 -72.28 21.50
N ARG A 729 12.12 -71.45 20.62
CA ARG A 729 12.88 -70.80 19.53
C ARG A 729 13.88 -69.75 20.00
N ILE A 730 13.57 -69.02 21.06
CA ILE A 730 14.39 -67.90 21.56
C ILE A 730 15.23 -68.26 22.78
N SER A 731 14.89 -69.32 23.48
CA SER A 731 15.46 -69.74 24.78
C SER A 731 16.97 -69.92 24.78
N LYS A 732 17.54 -70.49 23.68
CA LYS A 732 18.99 -70.65 23.56
C LYS A 732 19.74 -69.33 23.50
N ALA A 733 19.23 -68.39 22.72
CA ALA A 733 19.81 -67.03 22.62
C ALA A 733 19.77 -66.31 23.97
N LEU A 734 18.65 -66.44 24.72
CA LEU A 734 18.49 -65.86 26.05
C LEU A 734 19.43 -66.48 27.08
N TYR A 735 19.62 -67.81 27.03
CA TYR A 735 20.56 -68.54 27.90
C TYR A 735 22.01 -68.14 27.62
N ASP A 736 22.42 -68.08 26.33
CA ASP A 736 23.79 -67.74 25.94
C ASP A 736 24.10 -66.21 26.23
N ALA A 737 23.12 -65.35 26.14
CA ALA A 737 23.27 -63.93 26.57
C ALA A 737 23.53 -63.79 28.06
N ARG A 738 22.83 -64.64 28.89
CA ARG A 738 23.06 -64.66 30.33
C ARG A 738 24.47 -65.18 30.71
N THR A 739 24.98 -66.21 30.06
CA THR A 739 26.30 -66.83 30.37
C THR A 739 27.46 -65.92 29.94
N LYS A 740 27.28 -65.00 28.96
CA LYS A 740 28.29 -64.05 28.56
C LYS A 740 28.43 -62.85 29.51
N LEU A 741 27.45 -62.59 30.35
CA LEU A 741 27.43 -61.48 31.31
C LEU A 741 27.92 -61.82 32.71
N THR A 742 28.32 -63.07 32.97
CA THR A 742 28.93 -63.43 34.25
C THR A 742 30.39 -62.98 34.35
N PRO A 743 30.87 -62.41 35.48
CA PRO A 743 32.16 -61.70 35.59
C PRO A 743 33.45 -62.55 35.43
N GLU A 744 33.37 -63.84 35.18
CA GLU A 744 34.56 -64.71 34.99
C GLU A 744 35.31 -64.49 33.66
N ASN A 745 34.76 -63.74 32.74
CA ASN A 745 35.35 -63.39 31.41
C ASN A 745 35.60 -61.93 31.14
N ALA A 746 35.71 -61.04 32.15
CA ALA A 746 36.14 -59.67 31.97
C ALA A 746 37.68 -59.65 31.92
N GLU A 747 38.27 -59.53 30.71
CA GLU A 747 39.67 -59.10 30.58
C GLU A 747 39.83 -57.73 31.23
N PRO A 748 40.95 -57.49 32.00
CA PRO A 748 41.16 -56.25 32.65
C PRO A 748 41.37 -55.13 31.57
N ALA A 749 40.50 -54.12 31.51
CA ALA A 749 40.70 -52.94 30.73
C ALA A 749 41.99 -52.25 31.16
N GLY A 750 42.90 -52.11 30.23
CA GLY A 750 44.16 -51.42 30.41
C GLY A 750 43.98 -49.96 30.84
N ASP A 751 44.77 -49.57 31.85
CA ASP A 751 44.93 -48.23 32.34
C ASP A 751 45.44 -47.30 31.21
N GLU A 752 44.56 -46.54 30.59
CA GLU A 752 44.99 -45.30 29.89
C GLU A 752 44.83 -44.11 30.82
N LYS A 753 45.96 -43.56 31.20
CA LYS A 753 46.09 -42.27 31.94
C LYS A 753 45.63 -41.13 31.03
N PRO A 754 44.89 -40.17 31.56
CA PRO A 754 44.56 -38.94 30.80
C PRO A 754 45.78 -38.01 30.69
N ALA A 755 46.02 -37.50 29.48
CA ALA A 755 46.84 -36.36 29.17
C ALA A 755 46.02 -35.05 29.17
#